data_db207ffdf5e614332a4ca2e0955c80b9
#
_entry.id   db207ffdf5e614332a4ca2e0955c80b9
#
_cell.length_a   1.000
_cell.length_b   1.000
_cell.length_c   1.000
_cell.angle_alpha   90.00
_cell.angle_beta   90.00
_cell.angle_gamma   90.00
#
_symmetry.space_group_name_H-M   'P 1'
#
loop_
_entity.id
_entity.type
_entity.pdbx_description
1 polymer ?
#
loop_
_entity_poly.entity_id
_entity_poly.type
_entity_poly.pdbx_seq_one_letter_code
_entity_poly.pdbx_strand_id
1 'polypeptide(L)'
;MSSLDQYSLCPCGNGKKIKFCKCFEHLSEMQTIQRMIAGEQNVAALDRINADLKTMPSEPWLLAMKCELLLHLGEFESLEETSAKFIRLQPDNPLAKLHRSLVAIVRGNTEEGASLLLQSLADAGENVHPMTATVAMNLIEVLNQRNLTLPALLHAENLLDLGEMYQQVGVSAYQSILQDAQTSTLLRDTIPSAVDVGDAPYGERLEEAQALVDAMRISGAKTKLEAMIREFGPEPAILQSLLPCQLLLTDVESAASTCRKLAQATALPEHQRVYYQALGFELSPKASGIAIKDDLVVYTVEDPDFESKLNASKLMQPIQVEQLREMLQIMLQEEVPPKAAYVCVEPILQEQFGEFEPMRAGTWVAYYGKQTDKPARLVTLEATAGYQKEQSENLKSELGLGGLKRELLNTLYMPFLSRTAGQVMIRKEIPDDRRLALSDALKNMNLDDALDIKLECLSDRSLREAAGQAEFRIPMQAILLAWQSRNPNPLSDTDFDALHKRLQVSEPKLSSELDVFDLVGGAAYYWTDLTNIDAQSLIQLMQSSLTRGVSTMYPALIERAQSIQWPEDLKGSAEYTLYNLRVRICTDPNEAEKLLARVIESGKKLNLSVGGAIVERFELLQYLGRAAEARVFMESSLRENQSDPTLLRYIQALMQQQEALSRRAAMGAQGSAGGISDVASAGAGGNSSGIWTPDSGDGPSPESSGGSKLWIPD
;
A
#
# COMPACT_ATOMS: atom_id res chain seq x y z
N MET A 1 21.36 -14.16 24.78
CA MET A 1 20.96 -15.50 24.26
C MET A 1 21.17 -16.54 25.35
N SER A 2 20.15 -17.40 25.64
CA SER A 2 20.31 -18.52 26.58
C SER A 2 21.28 -19.56 26.02
N SER A 3 22.11 -20.16 26.87
CA SER A 3 23.04 -21.22 26.45
C SER A 3 22.27 -22.43 25.94
N LEU A 4 22.63 -22.97 24.76
CA LEU A 4 22.07 -24.23 24.25
C LEU A 4 22.27 -25.35 25.26
N ASP A 5 21.20 -26.07 25.57
CA ASP A 5 21.23 -27.26 26.39
C ASP A 5 20.46 -28.41 25.71
N GLN A 6 20.48 -29.59 26.33
CA GLN A 6 19.80 -30.75 25.76
C GLN A 6 18.26 -30.61 25.67
N TYR A 7 17.65 -29.63 26.36
CA TYR A 7 16.21 -29.35 26.35
C TYR A 7 15.84 -28.23 25.38
N SER A 8 16.81 -27.50 24.86
CA SER A 8 16.61 -26.49 23.82
C SER A 8 16.12 -27.13 22.53
N LEU A 9 15.38 -26.36 21.70
CA LEU A 9 15.06 -26.78 20.33
C LEU A 9 16.35 -26.99 19.53
N CYS A 10 16.37 -28.04 18.71
CA CYS A 10 17.56 -28.34 17.92
C CYS A 10 17.77 -27.29 16.82
N PRO A 11 18.95 -26.69 16.70
CA PRO A 11 19.28 -25.73 15.63
C PRO A 11 19.08 -26.27 14.21
N CYS A 12 18.98 -27.60 14.03
CA CYS A 12 18.72 -28.19 12.71
C CYS A 12 17.33 -27.86 12.14
N GLY A 13 16.41 -27.28 12.92
CA GLY A 13 15.10 -26.84 12.47
C GLY A 13 14.02 -27.93 12.32
N ASN A 14 14.25 -29.13 12.87
CA ASN A 14 13.27 -30.24 12.79
C ASN A 14 12.16 -30.20 13.87
N GLY A 15 12.05 -29.10 14.63
CA GLY A 15 11.06 -28.90 15.70
C GLY A 15 11.26 -29.75 16.96
N LYS A 16 12.31 -30.61 17.05
CA LYS A 16 12.58 -31.46 18.20
C LYS A 16 13.58 -30.80 19.16
N LYS A 17 13.45 -31.12 20.46
CA LYS A 17 14.50 -30.78 21.43
C LYS A 17 15.77 -31.59 21.11
N ILE A 18 16.95 -31.00 21.37
CA ILE A 18 18.25 -31.60 21.03
C ILE A 18 18.36 -33.04 21.52
N LYS A 19 17.95 -33.32 22.77
CA LYS A 19 18.00 -34.68 23.35
C LYS A 19 17.20 -35.75 22.59
N PHE A 20 16.25 -35.35 21.76
CA PHE A 20 15.43 -36.24 20.93
C PHE A 20 15.79 -36.18 19.45
N CYS A 21 16.82 -35.40 19.12
CA CYS A 21 17.32 -35.23 17.77
C CYS A 21 18.59 -36.07 17.54
N LYS A 22 18.81 -36.50 16.30
CA LYS A 22 20.06 -37.15 15.89
C LYS A 22 21.29 -36.26 16.12
N CYS A 23 21.10 -34.93 16.12
CA CYS A 23 22.16 -33.96 16.37
C CYS A 23 22.65 -33.92 17.83
N PHE A 24 22.07 -34.69 18.76
CA PHE A 24 22.47 -34.70 20.17
C PHE A 24 23.95 -34.98 20.39
N GLU A 25 24.54 -35.85 19.58
CA GLU A 25 25.96 -36.17 19.64
C GLU A 25 26.89 -34.97 19.34
N HIS A 26 26.40 -33.94 18.68
CA HIS A 26 27.12 -32.70 18.34
C HIS A 26 26.79 -31.51 19.30
N LEU A 27 26.19 -31.77 20.46
CA LEU A 27 25.79 -30.68 21.37
C LEU A 27 26.97 -29.81 21.82
N SER A 28 28.16 -30.42 22.03
CA SER A 28 29.36 -29.70 22.48
C SER A 28 29.90 -28.75 21.40
N GLU A 29 29.86 -29.18 20.15
CA GLU A 29 30.26 -28.39 18.98
C GLU A 29 29.28 -27.22 18.77
N MET A 30 27.97 -27.49 18.85
CA MET A 30 26.93 -26.44 18.78
C MET A 30 27.12 -25.36 19.85
N GLN A 31 27.35 -25.80 21.12
CA GLN A 31 27.62 -24.89 22.23
C GLN A 31 28.90 -24.07 22.01
N THR A 32 29.89 -24.63 21.37
CA THR A 32 31.15 -23.95 21.08
C THR A 32 30.94 -22.86 20.04
N ILE A 33 30.25 -23.15 18.93
CA ILE A 33 29.93 -22.19 17.89
C ILE A 33 29.05 -21.08 18.46
N GLN A 34 28.02 -21.44 19.24
CA GLN A 34 27.13 -20.45 19.87
C GLN A 34 27.88 -19.50 20.81
N ARG A 35 28.84 -20.01 21.62
CA ARG A 35 29.69 -19.13 22.47
C ARG A 35 30.53 -18.17 21.65
N MET A 36 31.04 -18.61 20.49
CA MET A 36 31.76 -17.70 19.57
C MET A 36 30.86 -16.60 19.04
N ILE A 37 29.63 -16.94 18.61
CA ILE A 37 28.64 -15.97 18.13
C ILE A 37 28.25 -14.99 19.26
N ALA A 38 27.95 -15.51 20.45
CA ALA A 38 27.62 -14.68 21.62
C ALA A 38 28.76 -13.76 22.07
N GLY A 39 30.02 -14.13 21.78
CA GLY A 39 31.21 -13.33 21.98
C GLY A 39 31.59 -12.43 20.80
N GLU A 40 30.63 -12.21 19.84
CA GLU A 40 30.84 -11.38 18.62
C GLU A 40 31.98 -11.86 17.70
N GLN A 41 32.42 -13.12 17.87
CA GLN A 41 33.48 -13.74 17.04
C GLN A 41 32.88 -14.34 15.76
N ASN A 42 32.06 -13.58 15.06
CA ASN A 42 31.23 -14.07 13.94
C ASN A 42 32.06 -14.67 12.79
N VAL A 43 33.18 -14.02 12.41
CA VAL A 43 34.06 -14.52 11.35
C VAL A 43 34.72 -15.85 11.76
N ALA A 44 35.23 -15.95 12.98
CA ALA A 44 35.83 -17.19 13.49
C ALA A 44 34.79 -18.32 13.63
N ALA A 45 33.54 -17.99 14.02
CA ALA A 45 32.45 -18.95 14.03
C ALA A 45 32.13 -19.47 12.63
N LEU A 46 32.08 -18.58 11.61
CA LEU A 46 31.87 -18.95 10.21
C LEU A 46 32.99 -19.84 9.66
N ASP A 47 34.25 -19.52 9.95
CA ASP A 47 35.39 -20.34 9.56
C ASP A 47 35.31 -21.73 10.18
N ARG A 48 34.94 -21.81 11.47
CA ARG A 48 34.72 -23.09 12.16
C ARG A 48 33.62 -23.91 11.51
N ILE A 49 32.44 -23.31 11.25
CA ILE A 49 31.32 -23.97 10.57
C ILE A 49 31.76 -24.45 9.17
N ASN A 50 32.50 -23.63 8.41
CA ASN A 50 33.03 -24.03 7.10
C ASN A 50 34.02 -25.19 7.15
N ALA A 51 34.84 -25.25 8.21
CA ALA A 51 35.77 -26.39 8.43
C ALA A 51 35.00 -27.67 8.74
N ASP A 52 33.98 -27.59 9.63
CA ASP A 52 33.16 -28.75 10.01
C ASP A 52 32.28 -29.23 8.83
N LEU A 53 31.80 -28.34 7.97
CA LEU A 53 31.08 -28.70 6.74
C LEU A 53 31.93 -29.40 5.67
N LYS A 54 33.26 -29.31 5.75
CA LYS A 54 34.16 -30.12 4.87
C LYS A 54 34.13 -31.59 5.25
N THR A 55 33.94 -31.90 6.54
CA THR A 55 33.90 -33.27 7.05
C THR A 55 32.49 -33.82 7.11
N MET A 56 31.50 -32.92 7.34
CA MET A 56 30.06 -33.22 7.50
C MET A 56 29.23 -32.36 6.57
N PRO A 57 29.30 -32.53 5.23
CA PRO A 57 28.75 -31.57 4.25
C PRO A 57 27.22 -31.50 4.17
N SER A 58 26.53 -32.46 4.80
CA SER A 58 25.04 -32.55 4.78
C SER A 58 24.39 -32.40 6.15
N GLU A 59 25.17 -32.02 7.18
CA GLU A 59 24.61 -31.84 8.53
C GLU A 59 23.66 -30.64 8.62
N PRO A 60 22.38 -30.88 8.94
CA PRO A 60 21.36 -29.81 8.93
C PRO A 60 21.66 -28.69 9.92
N TRP A 61 22.15 -29.00 11.12
CA TRP A 61 22.41 -28.00 12.15
C TRP A 61 23.57 -27.07 11.77
N LEU A 62 24.61 -27.56 11.06
CA LEU A 62 25.68 -26.71 10.54
C LEU A 62 25.18 -25.77 9.45
N LEU A 63 24.35 -26.30 8.53
CA LEU A 63 23.77 -25.48 7.45
C LEU A 63 22.84 -24.41 8.02
N ALA A 64 22.02 -24.74 9.01
CA ALA A 64 21.13 -23.80 9.66
C ALA A 64 21.90 -22.68 10.38
N MET A 65 22.87 -23.05 11.25
CA MET A 65 23.70 -22.06 11.97
C MET A 65 24.53 -21.19 11.00
N LYS A 66 24.97 -21.75 9.86
CA LYS A 66 25.64 -20.97 8.81
C LYS A 66 24.67 -19.96 8.20
N CYS A 67 23.45 -20.36 7.85
CA CYS A 67 22.45 -19.44 7.30
C CYS A 67 22.12 -18.29 8.27
N GLU A 68 21.89 -18.59 9.56
CA GLU A 68 21.66 -17.57 10.59
C GLU A 68 22.83 -16.59 10.71
N LEU A 69 24.06 -17.11 10.74
CA LEU A 69 25.26 -16.28 10.86
C LEU A 69 25.48 -15.40 9.63
N LEU A 70 25.27 -15.94 8.42
CA LEU A 70 25.36 -15.18 7.18
C LEU A 70 24.28 -14.09 7.08
N LEU A 71 23.08 -14.39 7.56
CA LEU A 71 22.00 -13.40 7.67
C LEU A 71 22.40 -12.26 8.62
N HIS A 72 22.93 -12.59 9.80
CA HIS A 72 23.39 -11.60 10.78
C HIS A 72 24.55 -10.73 10.25
N LEU A 73 25.43 -11.31 9.42
CA LEU A 73 26.54 -10.60 8.79
C LEU A 73 26.13 -9.79 7.54
N GLY A 74 24.92 -9.98 7.02
CA GLY A 74 24.47 -9.35 5.78
C GLY A 74 25.08 -9.95 4.51
N GLU A 75 25.66 -11.17 4.58
CA GLU A 75 26.33 -11.87 3.49
C GLU A 75 25.33 -12.63 2.59
N PHE A 76 24.48 -11.86 1.87
CA PHE A 76 23.33 -12.40 1.15
C PHE A 76 23.66 -13.37 0.03
N GLU A 77 24.76 -13.19 -0.70
CA GLU A 77 25.16 -14.11 -1.78
C GLU A 77 25.54 -15.49 -1.20
N SER A 78 26.33 -15.50 -0.13
CA SER A 78 26.70 -16.72 0.57
C SER A 78 25.49 -17.39 1.25
N LEU A 79 24.52 -16.59 1.74
CA LEU A 79 23.27 -17.09 2.29
C LEU A 79 22.41 -17.75 1.20
N GLU A 80 22.33 -17.18 0.01
CA GLU A 80 21.60 -17.77 -1.12
C GLU A 80 22.14 -19.15 -1.49
N GLU A 81 23.46 -19.28 -1.65
CA GLU A 81 24.11 -20.57 -1.94
C GLU A 81 23.88 -21.59 -0.82
N THR A 82 24.03 -21.15 0.44
CA THR A 82 23.90 -22.02 1.61
C THR A 82 22.44 -22.49 1.80
N SER A 83 21.46 -21.60 1.68
CA SER A 83 20.03 -21.92 1.79
C SER A 83 19.57 -22.84 0.64
N ALA A 84 20.04 -22.61 -0.59
CA ALA A 84 19.77 -23.49 -1.72
C ALA A 84 20.35 -24.91 -1.51
N LYS A 85 21.53 -25.01 -0.90
CA LYS A 85 22.11 -26.30 -0.51
C LYS A 85 21.31 -26.94 0.60
N PHE A 86 20.87 -26.16 1.61
CA PHE A 86 20.15 -26.67 2.76
C PHE A 86 18.80 -27.27 2.35
N ILE A 87 17.98 -26.53 1.59
CA ILE A 87 16.67 -27.04 1.14
C ILE A 87 16.79 -28.24 0.20
N ARG A 88 17.83 -28.29 -0.64
CA ARG A 88 18.08 -29.44 -1.53
C ARG A 88 18.41 -30.71 -0.74
N LEU A 89 19.16 -30.62 0.37
CA LEU A 89 19.54 -31.75 1.22
C LEU A 89 18.43 -32.12 2.21
N GLN A 90 17.57 -31.17 2.58
CA GLN A 90 16.52 -31.31 3.59
C GLN A 90 15.22 -30.65 3.10
N PRO A 91 14.55 -31.19 2.06
CA PRO A 91 13.40 -30.54 1.42
C PRO A 91 12.18 -30.41 2.33
N ASP A 92 12.03 -31.29 3.33
CA ASP A 92 10.92 -31.28 4.30
C ASP A 92 11.26 -30.53 5.60
N ASN A 93 12.43 -29.88 5.66
CA ASN A 93 12.85 -29.15 6.84
C ASN A 93 12.25 -27.73 6.87
N PRO A 94 11.42 -27.37 7.87
CA PRO A 94 10.77 -26.07 7.94
C PRO A 94 11.77 -24.90 7.95
N LEU A 95 12.89 -25.01 8.68
CA LEU A 95 13.89 -23.95 8.78
C LEU A 95 14.66 -23.76 7.46
N ALA A 96 14.93 -24.84 6.72
CA ALA A 96 15.53 -24.73 5.39
C ALA A 96 14.63 -23.95 4.42
N LYS A 97 13.31 -24.19 4.50
CA LYS A 97 12.30 -23.44 3.74
C LYS A 97 12.26 -21.97 4.14
N LEU A 98 12.32 -21.64 5.44
CA LEU A 98 12.35 -20.26 5.92
C LEU A 98 13.56 -19.48 5.42
N HIS A 99 14.76 -20.05 5.49
CA HIS A 99 15.96 -19.38 4.95
C HIS A 99 15.86 -19.16 3.44
N ARG A 100 15.37 -20.15 2.70
CA ARG A 100 15.18 -20.00 1.24
C ARG A 100 14.06 -19.00 0.93
N SER A 101 12.96 -18.99 1.70
CA SER A 101 11.87 -18.01 1.58
C SER A 101 12.40 -16.59 1.75
N LEU A 102 13.18 -16.34 2.81
CA LEU A 102 13.77 -15.02 3.06
C LEU A 102 14.63 -14.54 1.88
N VAL A 103 15.49 -15.42 1.36
CA VAL A 103 16.32 -15.09 0.19
C VAL A 103 15.44 -14.75 -1.03
N ALA A 104 14.40 -15.55 -1.30
CA ALA A 104 13.47 -15.29 -2.40
C ALA A 104 12.79 -13.92 -2.26
N ILE A 105 12.31 -13.57 -1.05
CA ILE A 105 11.68 -12.27 -0.75
C ILE A 105 12.66 -11.12 -1.00
N VAL A 106 13.89 -11.20 -0.49
CA VAL A 106 14.92 -10.17 -0.68
C VAL A 106 15.30 -9.98 -2.15
N ARG A 107 15.33 -11.08 -2.92
CA ARG A 107 15.54 -11.05 -4.38
C ARG A 107 14.30 -10.56 -5.16
N GLY A 108 13.19 -10.30 -4.47
CA GLY A 108 11.96 -9.80 -5.07
C GLY A 108 11.05 -10.89 -5.66
N ASN A 109 11.36 -12.17 -5.47
CA ASN A 109 10.49 -13.27 -5.85
C ASN A 109 9.51 -13.59 -4.73
N THR A 110 8.47 -12.76 -4.60
CA THR A 110 7.46 -12.86 -3.53
C THR A 110 6.62 -14.14 -3.63
N GLU A 111 6.37 -14.65 -4.82
CA GLU A 111 5.59 -15.89 -5.03
C GLU A 111 6.33 -17.12 -4.47
N GLU A 112 7.61 -17.29 -4.82
CA GLU A 112 8.46 -18.35 -4.26
C GLU A 112 8.56 -18.17 -2.73
N GLY A 113 8.79 -16.93 -2.27
CA GLY A 113 8.91 -16.60 -0.85
C GLY A 113 7.66 -16.97 -0.06
N ALA A 114 6.48 -16.54 -0.50
CA ALA A 114 5.20 -16.87 0.12
C ALA A 114 4.92 -18.37 0.14
N SER A 115 5.15 -19.05 -0.99
CA SER A 115 4.95 -20.51 -1.10
C SER A 115 5.82 -21.28 -0.11
N LEU A 116 7.10 -20.92 0.03
CA LEU A 116 8.03 -21.58 0.96
C LEU A 116 7.71 -21.28 2.42
N LEU A 117 7.28 -20.05 2.74
CA LEU A 117 6.81 -19.69 4.09
C LEU A 117 5.60 -20.55 4.49
N LEU A 118 4.58 -20.64 3.64
CA LEU A 118 3.37 -21.44 3.90
C LEU A 118 3.69 -22.93 4.01
N GLN A 119 4.57 -23.46 3.16
CA GLN A 119 5.05 -24.84 3.28
C GLN A 119 5.81 -25.10 4.58
N SER A 120 6.61 -24.12 5.03
CA SER A 120 7.31 -24.21 6.32
C SER A 120 6.32 -24.29 7.48
N LEU A 121 5.24 -23.48 7.45
CA LEU A 121 4.17 -23.54 8.46
C LEU A 121 3.46 -24.89 8.45
N ALA A 122 3.12 -25.41 7.27
CA ALA A 122 2.48 -26.72 7.13
C ALA A 122 3.34 -27.87 7.70
N ASP A 123 4.66 -27.82 7.51
CA ASP A 123 5.58 -28.86 7.96
C ASP A 123 5.97 -28.70 9.45
N ALA A 124 5.92 -27.48 9.99
CA ALA A 124 6.24 -27.20 11.39
C ALA A 124 5.17 -27.70 12.37
N GLY A 125 3.90 -27.74 11.95
CA GLY A 125 2.76 -28.03 12.80
C GLY A 125 2.72 -27.10 14.02
N GLU A 126 2.68 -27.65 15.23
CA GLU A 126 2.65 -26.85 16.48
C GLU A 126 4.02 -26.24 16.86
N ASN A 127 5.11 -26.68 16.23
CA ASN A 127 6.50 -26.27 16.56
C ASN A 127 7.03 -25.21 15.60
N VAL A 128 6.31 -24.09 15.45
CA VAL A 128 6.70 -22.98 14.57
C VAL A 128 8.01 -22.35 15.06
N HIS A 129 8.97 -22.16 14.16
CA HIS A 129 10.27 -21.59 14.48
C HIS A 129 10.18 -20.05 14.62
N PRO A 130 10.88 -19.40 15.60
CA PRO A 130 10.84 -17.94 15.78
C PRO A 130 11.17 -17.13 14.52
N MET A 131 12.05 -17.63 13.65
CA MET A 131 12.36 -17.01 12.37
C MET A 131 11.14 -16.80 11.46
N THR A 132 10.04 -17.53 11.68
CA THR A 132 8.80 -17.35 10.91
C THR A 132 8.28 -15.92 10.97
N ALA A 133 8.33 -15.28 12.15
CA ALA A 133 7.92 -13.88 12.30
C ALA A 133 8.79 -12.96 11.44
N THR A 134 10.11 -13.15 11.45
CA THR A 134 11.04 -12.36 10.62
C THR A 134 10.73 -12.51 9.14
N VAL A 135 10.53 -13.75 8.66
CA VAL A 135 10.25 -14.01 7.24
C VAL A 135 8.89 -13.44 6.83
N ALA A 136 7.85 -13.65 7.66
CA ALA A 136 6.52 -13.14 7.38
C ALA A 136 6.48 -11.60 7.37
N MET A 137 7.15 -10.93 8.31
CA MET A 137 7.23 -9.46 8.33
C MET A 137 7.95 -8.89 7.12
N ASN A 138 9.07 -9.51 6.71
CA ASN A 138 9.76 -9.09 5.48
C ASN A 138 8.87 -9.30 4.24
N LEU A 139 8.10 -10.40 4.19
CA LEU A 139 7.13 -10.62 3.10
C LEU A 139 6.04 -9.54 3.10
N ILE A 140 5.41 -9.27 4.24
CA ILE A 140 4.37 -8.26 4.39
C ILE A 140 4.90 -6.88 3.97
N GLU A 141 6.11 -6.50 4.41
CA GLU A 141 6.72 -5.22 4.05
C GLU A 141 6.95 -5.11 2.54
N VAL A 142 7.54 -6.13 1.91
CA VAL A 142 7.78 -6.14 0.45
C VAL A 142 6.46 -6.13 -0.34
N LEU A 143 5.44 -6.84 0.15
CA LEU A 143 4.11 -6.82 -0.47
C LEU A 143 3.48 -5.42 -0.39
N ASN A 144 3.55 -4.75 0.75
CA ASN A 144 3.06 -3.38 0.91
C ASN A 144 3.81 -2.38 0.02
N GLN A 145 5.14 -2.47 -0.06
CA GLN A 145 5.95 -1.64 -0.96
C GLN A 145 5.57 -1.83 -2.44
N ARG A 146 5.02 -2.99 -2.80
CA ARG A 146 4.52 -3.30 -4.15
C ARG A 146 3.03 -3.03 -4.34
N ASN A 147 2.36 -2.43 -3.37
CA ASN A 147 0.91 -2.21 -3.34
C ASN A 147 0.08 -3.51 -3.43
N LEU A 148 0.65 -4.63 -2.95
CA LEU A 148 -0.04 -5.92 -2.84
C LEU A 148 -0.67 -6.07 -1.45
N THR A 149 -1.53 -5.12 -1.10
CA THR A 149 -2.06 -4.94 0.26
C THR A 149 -2.89 -6.12 0.75
N LEU A 150 -3.79 -6.65 -0.08
CA LEU A 150 -4.65 -7.76 0.34
C LEU A 150 -3.86 -9.06 0.61
N PRO A 151 -2.88 -9.48 -0.22
CA PRO A 151 -1.92 -10.52 0.15
C PRO A 151 -1.19 -10.24 1.46
N ALA A 152 -0.71 -9.00 1.66
CA ALA A 152 -0.04 -8.62 2.91
C ALA A 152 -0.95 -8.76 4.14
N LEU A 153 -2.22 -8.36 4.02
CA LEU A 153 -3.24 -8.48 5.06
C LEU A 153 -3.45 -9.96 5.45
N LEU A 154 -3.63 -10.85 4.48
CA LEU A 154 -3.82 -12.28 4.73
C LEU A 154 -2.60 -12.92 5.42
N HIS A 155 -1.38 -12.51 5.07
CA HIS A 155 -0.19 -12.98 5.79
C HIS A 155 -0.09 -12.41 7.20
N ALA A 156 -0.56 -11.19 7.45
CA ALA A 156 -0.66 -10.62 8.80
C ALA A 156 -1.71 -11.35 9.65
N GLU A 157 -2.86 -11.72 9.07
CA GLU A 157 -3.89 -12.55 9.70
C GLU A 157 -3.33 -13.93 10.09
N ASN A 158 -2.61 -14.60 9.20
CA ASN A 158 -1.95 -15.87 9.53
C ASN A 158 -1.01 -15.76 10.74
N LEU A 159 -0.32 -14.62 10.95
CA LEU A 159 0.51 -14.42 12.14
C LEU A 159 -0.31 -14.33 13.42
N LEU A 160 -1.54 -13.81 13.38
CA LEU A 160 -2.42 -13.74 14.54
C LEU A 160 -2.81 -15.14 15.05
N ASP A 161 -2.94 -16.11 14.14
CA ASP A 161 -3.37 -17.48 14.44
C ASP A 161 -2.24 -18.38 14.93
N LEU A 162 -0.97 -17.95 14.82
CA LEU A 162 0.19 -18.76 15.21
C LEU A 162 0.48 -18.81 16.73
N GLY A 163 -0.31 -18.09 17.55
CA GLY A 163 -0.20 -18.09 19.01
C GLY A 163 0.50 -16.84 19.59
N GLU A 164 0.52 -16.75 20.93
CA GLU A 164 0.88 -15.52 21.68
C GLU A 164 2.22 -14.89 21.29
N MET A 165 3.23 -15.70 20.98
CA MET A 165 4.57 -15.21 20.59
C MET A 165 4.53 -14.35 19.31
N TYR A 166 3.63 -14.66 18.37
CA TYR A 166 3.52 -14.00 17.07
C TYR A 166 2.41 -12.94 17.05
N GLN A 167 1.47 -13.03 18.00
CA GLN A 167 0.27 -12.20 18.03
C GLN A 167 0.59 -10.71 18.08
N GLN A 168 1.55 -10.27 18.89
CA GLN A 168 1.90 -8.85 18.99
C GLN A 168 2.43 -8.30 17.64
N VAL A 169 3.25 -9.08 16.96
CA VAL A 169 3.81 -8.72 15.65
C VAL A 169 2.71 -8.72 14.59
N GLY A 170 1.86 -9.76 14.58
CA GLY A 170 0.71 -9.87 13.70
C GLY A 170 -0.29 -8.72 13.87
N VAL A 171 -0.65 -8.36 15.11
CA VAL A 171 -1.52 -7.22 15.42
C VAL A 171 -0.93 -5.91 14.89
N SER A 172 0.37 -5.68 15.11
CA SER A 172 1.04 -4.46 14.64
C SER A 172 1.01 -4.35 13.12
N ALA A 173 1.34 -5.44 12.41
CA ALA A 173 1.31 -5.49 10.94
C ALA A 173 -0.11 -5.29 10.40
N TYR A 174 -1.08 -6.02 10.95
CA TYR A 174 -2.48 -5.95 10.58
C TYR A 174 -3.04 -4.52 10.76
N GLN A 175 -2.82 -3.92 11.94
CA GLN A 175 -3.25 -2.54 12.20
C GLN A 175 -2.60 -1.53 11.28
N SER A 176 -1.31 -1.68 10.98
CA SER A 176 -0.61 -0.79 10.05
C SER A 176 -1.25 -0.81 8.66
N ILE A 177 -1.63 -1.99 8.16
CA ILE A 177 -2.31 -2.16 6.87
C ILE A 177 -3.71 -1.54 6.91
N LEU A 178 -4.50 -1.82 7.94
CA LEU A 178 -5.84 -1.26 8.08
C LEU A 178 -5.87 0.26 8.14
N GLN A 179 -4.83 0.87 8.74
CA GLN A 179 -4.72 2.32 8.91
C GLN A 179 -4.07 3.03 7.72
N ASP A 180 -3.59 2.28 6.71
CA ASP A 180 -3.06 2.89 5.50
C ASP A 180 -4.17 3.57 4.68
N ALA A 181 -4.36 4.87 4.96
CA ALA A 181 -5.39 5.67 4.32
C ALA A 181 -5.19 5.87 2.81
N GLN A 182 -4.04 5.50 2.24
CA GLN A 182 -3.78 5.65 0.80
C GLN A 182 -4.29 4.47 -0.03
N THR A 183 -4.60 3.36 0.64
CA THR A 183 -5.05 2.13 -0.02
C THR A 183 -6.58 2.02 -0.03
N SER A 184 -7.13 1.45 -1.10
CA SER A 184 -8.56 1.15 -1.25
C SER A 184 -9.09 0.31 -0.09
N THR A 185 -10.29 0.63 0.42
CA THR A 185 -10.96 -0.16 1.46
C THR A 185 -11.25 -1.59 1.02
N LEU A 186 -11.43 -1.84 -0.29
CA LEU A 186 -11.63 -3.19 -0.83
C LEU A 186 -10.41 -4.10 -0.64
N LEU A 187 -9.22 -3.52 -0.52
CA LEU A 187 -7.97 -4.26 -0.32
C LEU A 187 -7.56 -4.38 1.15
N ARG A 188 -8.28 -3.71 2.05
CA ARG A 188 -7.97 -3.63 3.49
C ARG A 188 -9.03 -4.28 4.37
N ASP A 189 -9.86 -5.15 3.80
CA ASP A 189 -10.91 -5.84 4.53
C ASP A 189 -10.95 -7.33 4.18
N THR A 190 -11.71 -8.08 4.98
CA THR A 190 -11.87 -9.52 4.82
C THR A 190 -12.48 -9.87 3.45
N ILE A 191 -12.09 -11.02 2.93
CA ILE A 191 -12.71 -11.60 1.73
C ILE A 191 -13.96 -12.34 2.17
N PRO A 192 -15.11 -12.15 1.48
CA PRO A 192 -16.33 -12.89 1.79
C PRO A 192 -16.11 -14.40 1.83
N SER A 193 -16.69 -15.04 2.84
CA SER A 193 -16.63 -16.49 3.01
C SER A 193 -17.30 -17.22 1.84
N ALA A 194 -16.83 -18.43 1.54
CA ALA A 194 -17.42 -19.24 0.50
C ALA A 194 -18.88 -19.62 0.86
N VAL A 195 -19.75 -19.66 -0.14
CA VAL A 195 -21.14 -20.03 0.01
C VAL A 195 -21.24 -21.50 0.43
N ASP A 196 -22.17 -21.82 1.35
CA ASP A 196 -22.51 -23.20 1.69
C ASP A 196 -22.95 -23.95 0.42
N VAL A 197 -22.33 -25.09 0.15
CA VAL A 197 -22.55 -25.87 -1.06
C VAL A 197 -23.68 -26.92 -0.93
N GLY A 198 -24.22 -27.12 0.28
CA GLY A 198 -25.23 -28.13 0.52
C GLY A 198 -24.86 -29.49 -0.08
N ASP A 199 -25.81 -30.13 -0.80
CA ASP A 199 -25.65 -31.45 -1.41
C ASP A 199 -24.97 -31.40 -2.82
N ALA A 200 -24.13 -30.42 -3.10
CA ALA A 200 -23.44 -30.30 -4.39
C ALA A 200 -22.52 -31.52 -4.65
N PRO A 201 -22.43 -32.01 -5.90
CA PRO A 201 -21.66 -33.22 -6.25
C PRO A 201 -20.13 -33.06 -6.00
N TYR A 202 -19.67 -31.85 -5.79
CA TYR A 202 -18.27 -31.52 -5.47
C TYR A 202 -18.04 -31.18 -3.99
N GLY A 203 -19.07 -31.26 -3.12
CA GLY A 203 -19.01 -30.83 -1.71
C GLY A 203 -17.89 -31.50 -0.93
N GLU A 204 -17.84 -32.85 -0.93
CA GLU A 204 -16.80 -33.63 -0.20
C GLU A 204 -15.38 -33.23 -0.65
N ARG A 205 -15.17 -33.01 -1.97
CA ARG A 205 -13.86 -32.61 -2.49
C ARG A 205 -13.50 -31.16 -2.12
N LEU A 206 -14.51 -30.30 -1.96
CA LEU A 206 -14.30 -28.93 -1.49
C LEU A 206 -13.88 -28.90 -0.02
N GLU A 207 -14.53 -29.75 0.83
CA GLU A 207 -14.11 -29.94 2.23
C GLU A 207 -12.68 -30.45 2.33
N GLU A 208 -12.29 -31.41 1.46
CA GLU A 208 -10.90 -31.88 1.42
C GLU A 208 -9.91 -30.76 0.96
N ALA A 209 -10.33 -29.86 0.08
CA ALA A 209 -9.52 -28.70 -0.29
C ALA A 209 -9.42 -27.70 0.88
N GLN A 210 -10.51 -27.47 1.60
CA GLN A 210 -10.52 -26.63 2.79
C GLN A 210 -9.61 -27.19 3.88
N ALA A 211 -9.64 -28.49 4.13
CA ALA A 211 -8.73 -29.13 5.08
C ALA A 211 -7.24 -28.94 4.72
N LEU A 212 -6.91 -28.81 3.43
CA LEU A 212 -5.56 -28.43 3.02
C LEU A 212 -5.25 -26.96 3.33
N VAL A 213 -6.22 -26.05 3.18
CA VAL A 213 -6.06 -24.63 3.56
C VAL A 213 -5.81 -24.53 5.06
N ASP A 214 -6.62 -25.18 5.88
CA ASP A 214 -6.51 -25.19 7.34
C ASP A 214 -5.17 -25.76 7.81
N ALA A 215 -4.61 -26.71 7.05
CA ALA A 215 -3.27 -27.26 7.28
C ALA A 215 -2.13 -26.42 6.65
N MET A 216 -2.38 -25.20 6.19
CA MET A 216 -1.44 -24.30 5.49
C MET A 216 -0.82 -24.90 4.20
N ARG A 217 -1.42 -25.97 3.65
CA ARG A 217 -0.98 -26.61 2.39
C ARG A 217 -1.59 -25.93 1.17
N ILE A 218 -1.41 -24.61 1.08
CA ILE A 218 -2.11 -23.72 0.16
C ILE A 218 -1.87 -24.09 -1.32
N SER A 219 -0.63 -24.43 -1.70
CA SER A 219 -0.34 -24.86 -3.08
C SER A 219 -1.07 -26.15 -3.47
N GLY A 220 -1.22 -27.07 -2.50
CA GLY A 220 -2.00 -28.31 -2.68
C GLY A 220 -3.49 -28.02 -2.84
N ALA A 221 -4.04 -27.15 -2.00
CA ALA A 221 -5.42 -26.69 -2.08
C ALA A 221 -5.70 -26.02 -3.44
N LYS A 222 -4.87 -25.06 -3.87
CA LYS A 222 -4.95 -24.42 -5.18
C LYS A 222 -5.01 -25.45 -6.31
N THR A 223 -4.06 -26.40 -6.33
CA THR A 223 -4.01 -27.45 -7.38
C THR A 223 -5.28 -28.29 -7.41
N LYS A 224 -5.82 -28.66 -6.24
CA LYS A 224 -7.05 -29.43 -6.13
C LYS A 224 -8.26 -28.64 -6.64
N LEU A 225 -8.41 -27.39 -6.22
CA LEU A 225 -9.49 -26.49 -6.65
C LEU A 225 -9.45 -26.23 -8.17
N GLU A 226 -8.27 -26.03 -8.75
CA GLU A 226 -8.11 -25.89 -10.18
C GLU A 226 -8.47 -27.19 -10.95
N ALA A 227 -8.21 -28.35 -10.38
CA ALA A 227 -8.67 -29.62 -10.95
C ALA A 227 -10.20 -29.74 -10.88
N MET A 228 -10.82 -29.29 -9.80
CA MET A 228 -12.28 -29.25 -9.67
C MET A 228 -12.92 -28.31 -10.70
N ILE A 229 -12.33 -27.14 -10.95
CA ILE A 229 -12.82 -26.23 -12.01
C ILE A 229 -12.78 -26.89 -13.40
N ARG A 230 -11.75 -27.69 -13.69
CA ARG A 230 -11.68 -28.43 -14.96
C ARG A 230 -12.76 -29.50 -15.12
N GLU A 231 -13.20 -30.08 -14.00
CA GLU A 231 -14.18 -31.18 -13.99
C GLU A 231 -15.63 -30.68 -13.87
N PHE A 232 -15.91 -29.76 -12.96
CA PHE A 232 -17.25 -29.28 -12.64
C PHE A 232 -17.61 -27.92 -13.27
N GLY A 233 -16.62 -27.24 -13.86
CA GLY A 233 -16.77 -25.88 -14.32
C GLY A 233 -16.42 -24.83 -13.24
N PRO A 234 -16.54 -23.53 -13.58
CA PRO A 234 -16.21 -22.43 -12.67
C PRO A 234 -17.36 -22.14 -11.69
N GLU A 235 -17.71 -23.11 -10.86
CA GLU A 235 -18.72 -22.98 -9.81
C GLU A 235 -18.33 -21.92 -8.78
N PRO A 236 -19.26 -21.05 -8.33
CA PRO A 236 -18.96 -19.95 -7.41
C PRO A 236 -18.24 -20.38 -6.13
N ALA A 237 -18.69 -21.45 -5.47
CA ALA A 237 -18.09 -21.91 -4.23
C ALA A 237 -16.63 -22.39 -4.42
N ILE A 238 -16.32 -23.03 -5.55
CA ILE A 238 -14.97 -23.46 -5.89
C ILE A 238 -14.08 -22.23 -6.16
N LEU A 239 -14.60 -21.23 -6.88
CA LEU A 239 -13.87 -19.99 -7.18
C LEU A 239 -13.63 -19.15 -5.92
N GLN A 240 -14.62 -19.05 -5.02
CA GLN A 240 -14.49 -18.36 -3.74
C GLN A 240 -13.43 -19.00 -2.86
N SER A 241 -13.36 -20.33 -2.80
CA SER A 241 -12.32 -21.06 -2.08
C SER A 241 -10.93 -20.96 -2.75
N LEU A 242 -10.87 -20.79 -4.07
CA LEU A 242 -9.61 -20.62 -4.81
C LEU A 242 -8.98 -19.23 -4.60
N LEU A 243 -9.80 -18.19 -4.49
CA LEU A 243 -9.35 -16.79 -4.40
C LEU A 243 -8.36 -16.53 -3.25
N PRO A 244 -8.64 -16.91 -1.98
CA PRO A 244 -7.69 -16.74 -0.89
C PRO A 244 -6.39 -17.53 -1.09
N CYS A 245 -6.46 -18.73 -1.71
CA CYS A 245 -5.24 -19.50 -2.03
C CYS A 245 -4.33 -18.76 -3.02
N GLN A 246 -4.90 -18.13 -4.03
CA GLN A 246 -4.14 -17.35 -5.02
C GLN A 246 -3.51 -16.12 -4.38
N LEU A 247 -4.24 -15.42 -3.51
CA LEU A 247 -3.76 -14.24 -2.81
C LEU A 247 -2.64 -14.57 -1.80
N LEU A 248 -2.79 -15.63 -1.02
CA LEU A 248 -1.74 -16.11 -0.11
C LEU A 248 -0.47 -16.52 -0.85
N LEU A 249 -0.58 -17.02 -2.08
CA LEU A 249 0.55 -17.30 -2.97
C LEU A 249 1.02 -16.07 -3.76
N THR A 250 0.47 -14.90 -3.49
CA THR A 250 0.75 -13.61 -4.16
C THR A 250 0.49 -13.59 -5.67
N ASP A 251 -0.33 -14.54 -6.17
CA ASP A 251 -0.73 -14.68 -7.58
C ASP A 251 -1.95 -13.78 -7.88
N VAL A 252 -1.72 -12.47 -7.87
CA VAL A 252 -2.79 -11.45 -8.00
C VAL A 252 -3.44 -11.41 -9.39
N GLU A 253 -2.70 -11.77 -10.43
CA GLU A 253 -3.23 -11.85 -11.79
C GLU A 253 -4.29 -12.95 -11.92
N SER A 254 -3.99 -14.14 -11.40
CA SER A 254 -4.96 -15.24 -11.33
C SER A 254 -6.13 -14.91 -10.40
N ALA A 255 -5.88 -14.25 -9.26
CA ALA A 255 -6.91 -13.80 -8.33
C ALA A 255 -7.88 -12.82 -9.01
N ALA A 256 -7.39 -11.82 -9.75
CA ALA A 256 -8.22 -10.89 -10.53
C ALA A 256 -9.03 -11.61 -11.62
N SER A 257 -8.43 -12.61 -12.27
CA SER A 257 -9.17 -13.46 -13.24
C SER A 257 -10.28 -14.27 -12.56
N THR A 258 -10.03 -14.79 -11.35
CA THR A 258 -11.03 -15.49 -10.53
C THR A 258 -12.16 -14.55 -10.13
N CYS A 259 -11.84 -13.33 -9.69
CA CYS A 259 -12.83 -12.29 -9.40
C CYS A 259 -13.72 -11.99 -10.62
N ARG A 260 -13.15 -11.88 -11.82
CA ARG A 260 -13.91 -11.67 -13.04
C ARG A 260 -14.86 -12.83 -13.35
N LYS A 261 -14.45 -14.08 -13.11
CA LYS A 261 -15.35 -15.25 -13.26
C LYS A 261 -16.49 -15.21 -12.24
N LEU A 262 -16.21 -14.86 -10.99
CA LEU A 262 -17.24 -14.67 -9.95
C LEU A 262 -18.23 -13.57 -10.33
N ALA A 263 -17.76 -12.46 -10.88
CA ALA A 263 -18.63 -11.39 -11.38
C ALA A 263 -19.58 -11.82 -12.51
N GLN A 264 -19.17 -12.81 -13.30
CA GLN A 264 -19.98 -13.38 -14.38
C GLN A 264 -20.94 -14.51 -13.93
N ALA A 265 -20.74 -15.03 -12.72
CA ALA A 265 -21.51 -16.15 -12.19
C ALA A 265 -22.94 -15.72 -11.82
N THR A 266 -23.92 -16.03 -12.67
CA THR A 266 -25.32 -15.63 -12.47
C THR A 266 -26.00 -16.28 -11.27
N ALA A 267 -25.42 -17.33 -10.70
CA ALA A 267 -25.86 -17.94 -9.46
C ALA A 267 -25.59 -17.08 -8.22
N LEU A 268 -24.63 -16.14 -8.31
CA LEU A 268 -24.38 -15.19 -7.24
C LEU A 268 -25.35 -14.00 -7.29
N PRO A 269 -25.74 -13.44 -6.13
CA PRO A 269 -26.46 -12.19 -6.04
C PRO A 269 -25.70 -11.05 -6.74
N GLU A 270 -26.44 -10.07 -7.28
CA GLU A 270 -25.86 -8.95 -8.03
C GLU A 270 -24.79 -8.18 -7.21
N HIS A 271 -25.07 -7.89 -5.94
CA HIS A 271 -24.13 -7.17 -5.09
C HIS A 271 -22.79 -7.90 -4.90
N GLN A 272 -22.78 -9.23 -4.76
CA GLN A 272 -21.54 -10.01 -4.71
C GLN A 272 -20.79 -9.98 -6.05
N ARG A 273 -21.51 -10.07 -7.17
CA ARG A 273 -20.92 -9.98 -8.51
C ARG A 273 -20.23 -8.63 -8.72
N VAL A 274 -20.87 -7.54 -8.29
CA VAL A 274 -20.30 -6.18 -8.33
C VAL A 274 -19.06 -6.08 -7.43
N TYR A 275 -19.14 -6.61 -6.19
CA TYR A 275 -18.02 -6.63 -5.28
C TYR A 275 -16.79 -7.35 -5.89
N TYR A 276 -16.96 -8.58 -6.40
CA TYR A 276 -15.85 -9.32 -6.99
C TYR A 276 -15.29 -8.61 -8.24
N GLN A 277 -16.15 -7.99 -9.05
CA GLN A 277 -15.65 -7.21 -10.19
C GLN A 277 -14.80 -6.02 -9.74
N ALA A 278 -15.24 -5.29 -8.71
CA ALA A 278 -14.50 -4.16 -8.17
C ALA A 278 -13.19 -4.59 -7.50
N LEU A 279 -13.21 -5.68 -6.74
CA LEU A 279 -12.01 -6.28 -6.16
C LEU A 279 -11.00 -6.68 -7.24
N GLY A 280 -11.47 -7.28 -8.33
CA GLY A 280 -10.61 -7.61 -9.48
C GLY A 280 -9.98 -6.38 -10.13
N PHE A 281 -10.68 -5.24 -10.18
CA PHE A 281 -10.14 -3.98 -10.68
C PHE A 281 -8.99 -3.44 -9.81
N GLU A 282 -9.11 -3.60 -8.50
CA GLU A 282 -8.07 -3.17 -7.55
C GLU A 282 -6.88 -4.14 -7.51
N LEU A 283 -7.10 -5.45 -7.65
CA LEU A 283 -6.03 -6.46 -7.63
C LEU A 283 -5.14 -6.40 -8.87
N SER A 284 -5.72 -6.35 -10.06
CA SER A 284 -5.00 -6.22 -11.32
C SER A 284 -5.83 -5.47 -12.36
N PRO A 285 -5.60 -4.17 -12.52
CA PRO A 285 -6.27 -3.38 -13.55
C PRO A 285 -6.11 -3.95 -14.96
N LYS A 286 -4.95 -4.57 -15.25
CA LYS A 286 -4.66 -5.21 -16.54
C LYS A 286 -5.53 -6.44 -16.76
N ALA A 287 -5.53 -7.41 -15.84
CA ALA A 287 -6.26 -8.65 -15.98
C ALA A 287 -7.79 -8.45 -15.97
N SER A 288 -8.26 -7.39 -15.33
CA SER A 288 -9.69 -7.04 -15.21
C SER A 288 -10.21 -6.10 -16.30
N GLY A 289 -9.35 -5.56 -17.18
CA GLY A 289 -9.74 -4.73 -18.31
C GLY A 289 -10.10 -3.28 -17.97
N ILE A 290 -9.67 -2.76 -16.81
CA ILE A 290 -9.84 -1.34 -16.43
C ILE A 290 -8.58 -0.52 -16.63
N ALA A 291 -7.49 -1.14 -17.05
CA ALA A 291 -6.24 -0.44 -17.29
C ALA A 291 -6.26 0.39 -18.59
N ILE A 292 -5.65 1.55 -18.52
CA ILE A 292 -5.32 2.38 -19.67
C ILE A 292 -3.92 1.98 -20.16
N LYS A 293 -3.76 1.77 -21.46
CA LYS A 293 -2.47 1.41 -22.07
C LYS A 293 -1.75 2.67 -22.46
N ASP A 294 -0.54 2.91 -21.95
CA ASP A 294 0.32 4.00 -22.36
C ASP A 294 1.65 3.45 -22.88
N ASP A 295 2.14 3.98 -23.98
CA ASP A 295 3.36 3.53 -24.63
C ASP A 295 4.58 4.29 -24.13
N LEU A 296 5.53 3.59 -23.52
CA LEU A 296 6.86 4.13 -23.22
C LEU A 296 7.70 4.06 -24.50
N VAL A 297 8.06 5.23 -25.03
CA VAL A 297 8.71 5.33 -26.34
C VAL A 297 10.01 6.12 -26.27
N VAL A 298 10.93 5.78 -27.20
CA VAL A 298 12.17 6.50 -27.42
C VAL A 298 12.16 7.08 -28.85
N TYR A 299 12.45 8.36 -28.96
CA TYR A 299 12.72 9.04 -30.21
C TYR A 299 14.22 9.31 -30.36
N THR A 300 14.82 8.86 -31.46
CA THR A 300 16.21 9.21 -31.79
C THR A 300 16.26 10.66 -32.32
N VAL A 301 17.08 11.47 -31.69
CA VAL A 301 17.22 12.90 -32.00
C VAL A 301 18.54 13.13 -32.72
N GLU A 302 18.48 13.61 -33.96
CA GLU A 302 19.66 13.96 -34.77
C GLU A 302 19.95 15.49 -34.76
N ASP A 303 18.94 16.30 -34.42
CA ASP A 303 19.03 17.74 -34.35
C ASP A 303 19.86 18.20 -33.14
N PRO A 304 21.01 18.86 -33.34
CA PRO A 304 21.86 19.36 -32.27
C PRO A 304 21.19 20.46 -31.42
N ASP A 305 20.22 21.18 -31.98
CA ASP A 305 19.52 22.28 -31.32
C ASP A 305 18.21 21.84 -30.66
N PHE A 306 17.95 20.53 -30.58
CA PHE A 306 16.69 20.00 -30.07
C PHE A 306 16.42 20.38 -28.60
N GLU A 307 17.44 20.44 -27.76
CA GLU A 307 17.32 20.90 -26.36
C GLU A 307 16.84 22.37 -26.30
N SER A 308 17.32 23.22 -27.22
CA SER A 308 16.84 24.59 -27.30
C SER A 308 15.36 24.67 -27.68
N LYS A 309 14.89 23.76 -28.54
CA LYS A 309 13.46 23.63 -28.85
C LYS A 309 12.63 23.22 -27.65
N LEU A 310 13.11 22.25 -26.85
CA LEU A 310 12.44 21.84 -25.59
C LEU A 310 12.32 23.03 -24.64
N ASN A 311 13.41 23.80 -24.44
CA ASN A 311 13.42 24.97 -23.57
C ASN A 311 12.55 26.13 -24.06
N ALA A 312 12.35 26.23 -25.37
CA ALA A 312 11.51 27.29 -25.99
C ALA A 312 10.02 26.90 -26.03
N SER A 313 9.69 25.65 -25.81
CA SER A 313 8.31 25.17 -25.88
C SER A 313 7.47 25.75 -24.73
N LYS A 314 6.25 26.21 -25.05
CA LYS A 314 5.28 26.69 -24.09
C LYS A 314 4.52 25.53 -23.42
N LEU A 315 4.57 24.34 -24.03
CA LEU A 315 3.94 23.13 -23.50
C LEU A 315 4.82 22.43 -22.47
N MET A 316 6.08 22.85 -22.32
CA MET A 316 7.06 22.21 -21.46
C MET A 316 7.38 23.04 -20.23
N GLN A 317 7.33 22.40 -19.07
CA GLN A 317 7.82 22.94 -17.82
C GLN A 317 9.02 22.09 -17.37
N PRO A 318 10.22 22.67 -17.20
CA PRO A 318 11.36 21.93 -16.69
C PRO A 318 11.10 21.46 -15.26
N ILE A 319 11.52 20.22 -14.97
CA ILE A 319 11.47 19.61 -13.64
C ILE A 319 12.87 19.11 -13.25
N GLN A 320 13.07 18.84 -11.98
CA GLN A 320 14.34 18.29 -11.51
C GLN A 320 14.50 16.86 -12.04
N VAL A 321 15.67 16.54 -12.58
CA VAL A 321 15.98 15.22 -13.17
C VAL A 321 15.78 14.11 -12.11
N GLU A 322 16.08 14.40 -10.85
CA GLU A 322 15.94 13.52 -9.71
C GLU A 322 14.51 12.98 -9.54
N GLN A 323 13.51 13.78 -9.90
CA GLN A 323 12.08 13.37 -9.82
C GLN A 323 11.73 12.21 -10.76
N LEU A 324 12.44 12.07 -11.89
CA LEU A 324 12.24 10.97 -12.82
C LEU A 324 13.32 9.90 -12.74
N ARG A 325 14.43 10.16 -12.05
CA ARG A 325 15.63 9.32 -12.06
C ARG A 325 15.35 7.87 -11.69
N GLU A 326 14.76 7.64 -10.53
CA GLU A 326 14.46 6.28 -10.03
C GLU A 326 13.50 5.54 -10.98
N MET A 327 12.43 6.21 -11.39
CA MET A 327 11.46 5.66 -12.33
C MET A 327 12.11 5.27 -13.65
N LEU A 328 12.92 6.15 -14.24
CA LEU A 328 13.62 5.89 -15.49
C LEU A 328 14.69 4.82 -15.35
N GLN A 329 15.41 4.78 -14.24
CA GLN A 329 16.41 3.74 -13.97
C GLN A 329 15.75 2.35 -13.94
N ILE A 330 14.60 2.22 -13.29
CA ILE A 330 13.82 0.97 -13.25
C ILE A 330 13.28 0.61 -14.64
N MET A 331 12.69 1.59 -15.36
CA MET A 331 12.04 1.35 -16.65
C MET A 331 13.03 1.08 -17.79
N LEU A 332 14.16 1.76 -17.79
CA LEU A 332 15.17 1.68 -18.88
C LEU A 332 16.32 0.74 -18.54
N GLN A 333 16.48 0.35 -17.27
CA GLN A 333 17.64 -0.39 -16.76
C GLN A 333 18.99 0.31 -17.10
N GLU A 334 18.99 1.63 -17.10
CA GLU A 334 20.16 2.47 -17.41
C GLU A 334 20.56 3.26 -16.16
N GLU A 335 21.88 3.28 -15.89
CA GLU A 335 22.45 4.02 -14.75
C GLU A 335 22.63 5.53 -15.04
N VAL A 336 22.72 5.90 -16.32
CA VAL A 336 22.99 7.29 -16.72
C VAL A 336 21.69 8.11 -16.63
N PRO A 337 21.67 9.18 -15.83
CA PRO A 337 20.49 10.04 -15.72
C PRO A 337 20.26 10.85 -17.02
N PRO A 338 19.02 11.30 -17.30
CA PRO A 338 18.77 12.22 -18.40
C PRO A 338 19.52 13.55 -18.19
N LYS A 339 19.82 14.24 -19.28
CA LYS A 339 20.43 15.57 -19.26
C LYS A 339 19.45 16.64 -18.80
N ALA A 340 18.18 16.49 -19.18
CA ALA A 340 17.08 17.39 -18.83
C ALA A 340 15.76 16.61 -18.74
N ALA A 341 14.87 17.07 -17.89
CA ALA A 341 13.55 16.52 -17.70
C ALA A 341 12.47 17.60 -17.71
N TYR A 342 11.33 17.28 -18.30
CA TYR A 342 10.22 18.19 -18.45
C TYR A 342 8.90 17.47 -18.16
N VAL A 343 7.89 18.23 -17.74
CA VAL A 343 6.49 17.80 -17.74
C VAL A 343 5.73 18.61 -18.79
N CYS A 344 4.87 17.94 -19.55
CA CYS A 344 3.97 18.61 -20.46
C CYS A 344 2.85 19.30 -19.66
N VAL A 345 2.58 20.56 -19.95
CA VAL A 345 1.58 21.36 -19.24
C VAL A 345 0.65 22.07 -20.22
N GLU A 346 -0.60 22.22 -19.82
CA GLU A 346 -1.57 23.02 -20.57
C GLU A 346 -2.32 23.99 -19.65
N PRO A 347 -2.62 25.22 -20.10
CA PRO A 347 -3.48 26.13 -19.35
C PRO A 347 -4.91 25.60 -19.28
N ILE A 348 -5.50 25.70 -18.09
CA ILE A 348 -6.88 25.25 -17.84
C ILE A 348 -7.70 26.34 -17.17
N LEU A 349 -9.00 26.26 -17.29
CA LEU A 349 -9.95 27.18 -16.63
C LEU A 349 -9.61 28.65 -16.82
N GLN A 350 -9.09 29.03 -17.99
CA GLN A 350 -8.58 30.37 -18.29
C GLN A 350 -9.66 31.45 -18.17
N GLU A 351 -10.89 31.15 -18.56
CA GLU A 351 -12.02 32.09 -18.47
C GLU A 351 -12.38 32.47 -17.04
N GLN A 352 -12.21 31.53 -16.09
CA GLN A 352 -12.64 31.68 -14.70
C GLN A 352 -11.49 32.01 -13.75
N PHE A 353 -10.30 31.45 -14.00
CA PHE A 353 -9.18 31.48 -13.08
C PHE A 353 -7.85 31.84 -13.77
N GLY A 354 -7.88 32.41 -14.98
CA GLY A 354 -6.67 32.73 -15.76
C GLY A 354 -5.71 33.67 -15.04
N GLU A 355 -6.19 34.48 -14.09
CA GLU A 355 -5.37 35.34 -13.24
C GLU A 355 -4.38 34.57 -12.34
N PHE A 356 -4.67 33.30 -12.00
CA PHE A 356 -3.82 32.42 -11.18
C PHE A 356 -2.97 31.47 -12.02
N GLU A 357 -3.12 31.51 -13.35
CA GLU A 357 -2.38 30.68 -14.31
C GLU A 357 -2.40 29.18 -13.96
N PRO A 358 -3.57 28.56 -13.71
CA PRO A 358 -3.64 27.15 -13.42
C PRO A 358 -3.26 26.35 -14.67
N MET A 359 -2.30 25.40 -14.48
CA MET A 359 -1.77 24.57 -15.53
C MET A 359 -2.01 23.09 -15.16
N ARG A 360 -2.50 22.30 -16.10
CA ARG A 360 -2.65 20.87 -15.91
C ARG A 360 -1.40 20.14 -16.38
N ALA A 361 -0.75 19.42 -15.48
CA ALA A 361 0.40 18.60 -15.81
C ALA A 361 -0.05 17.26 -16.40
N GLY A 362 0.66 16.80 -17.41
CA GLY A 362 0.36 15.54 -18.10
C GLY A 362 1.56 14.64 -18.26
N THR A 363 1.90 14.28 -19.50
CA THR A 363 3.02 13.39 -19.78
C THR A 363 4.36 14.07 -19.46
N TRP A 364 5.34 13.27 -19.10
CA TRP A 364 6.71 13.71 -18.87
C TRP A 364 7.61 13.41 -20.08
N VAL A 365 8.71 14.13 -20.17
CA VAL A 365 9.73 13.99 -21.21
C VAL A 365 11.11 13.99 -20.57
N ALA A 366 11.94 13.00 -20.89
CA ALA A 366 13.32 12.93 -20.48
C ALA A 366 14.24 13.01 -21.70
N TYR A 367 15.14 13.98 -21.73
CA TYR A 367 16.10 14.18 -22.80
C TYR A 367 17.48 13.69 -22.41
N TYR A 368 18.03 12.79 -23.23
CA TYR A 368 19.38 12.27 -23.08
C TYR A 368 20.24 12.88 -24.23
N GLY A 369 21.28 13.60 -23.88
CA GLY A 369 22.26 14.08 -24.84
C GLY A 369 23.00 12.94 -25.53
N LYS A 370 23.74 13.25 -26.61
CA LYS A 370 24.59 12.29 -27.32
C LYS A 370 25.64 11.70 -26.37
N GLN A 371 25.71 10.37 -26.32
CA GLN A 371 26.72 9.61 -25.60
C GLN A 371 27.70 8.95 -26.56
N THR A 372 28.77 8.33 -26.03
CA THR A 372 29.81 7.72 -26.86
C THR A 372 29.25 6.60 -27.75
N ASP A 373 28.32 5.83 -27.21
CA ASP A 373 27.73 4.63 -27.81
C ASP A 373 26.26 4.77 -28.21
N LYS A 374 25.62 5.91 -27.85
CA LYS A 374 24.19 6.15 -28.10
C LYS A 374 23.96 7.55 -28.67
N PRO A 375 23.08 7.68 -29.70
CA PRO A 375 22.64 8.97 -30.17
C PRO A 375 21.88 9.75 -29.11
N ALA A 376 21.72 11.06 -29.32
CA ALA A 376 20.79 11.83 -28.51
C ALA A 376 19.36 11.26 -28.66
N ARG A 377 18.60 11.24 -27.58
CA ARG A 377 17.27 10.62 -27.57
C ARG A 377 16.31 11.30 -26.60
N LEU A 378 15.05 11.23 -26.94
CA LEU A 378 13.93 11.65 -26.12
C LEU A 378 13.17 10.44 -25.65
N VAL A 379 12.95 10.31 -24.36
CA VAL A 379 12.10 9.27 -23.74
C VAL A 379 10.85 9.93 -23.22
N THR A 380 9.68 9.38 -23.55
CA THR A 380 8.40 9.91 -23.08
C THR A 380 7.35 8.82 -22.99
N LEU A 381 6.29 9.10 -22.23
CA LEU A 381 5.10 8.28 -22.14
C LEU A 381 4.04 8.82 -23.11
N GLU A 382 3.71 8.06 -24.14
CA GLU A 382 2.61 8.39 -25.04
C GLU A 382 1.30 7.88 -24.47
N ALA A 383 0.49 8.78 -23.96
CA ALA A 383 -0.81 8.44 -23.43
C ALA A 383 -1.82 8.13 -24.55
N THR A 384 -2.65 7.14 -24.33
CA THR A 384 -3.67 6.68 -25.31
C THR A 384 -5.09 7.13 -24.98
N ALA A 385 -5.31 7.70 -23.78
CA ALA A 385 -6.63 8.11 -23.33
C ALA A 385 -6.59 9.36 -22.43
N GLY A 386 -7.76 9.99 -22.30
CA GLY A 386 -7.93 11.20 -21.49
C GLY A 386 -7.22 12.42 -22.09
N TYR A 387 -7.14 13.49 -21.30
CA TYR A 387 -6.46 14.74 -21.71
C TYR A 387 -4.97 14.55 -22.03
N GLN A 388 -4.31 13.57 -21.39
CA GLN A 388 -2.90 13.28 -21.68
C GLN A 388 -2.69 12.79 -23.12
N LYS A 389 -3.70 12.20 -23.75
CA LYS A 389 -3.63 11.83 -25.17
C LYS A 389 -3.49 13.07 -26.05
N GLU A 390 -4.33 14.08 -25.84
CA GLU A 390 -4.22 15.35 -26.58
C GLU A 390 -2.88 16.02 -26.33
N GLN A 391 -2.42 16.04 -25.10
CA GLN A 391 -1.10 16.58 -24.77
C GLN A 391 0.02 15.83 -25.49
N SER A 392 -0.04 14.49 -25.55
CA SER A 392 0.95 13.69 -26.29
C SER A 392 0.92 13.99 -27.80
N GLU A 393 -0.26 14.20 -28.38
CA GLU A 393 -0.43 14.56 -29.79
C GLU A 393 0.09 15.99 -30.06
N ASN A 394 -0.22 16.96 -29.20
CA ASN A 394 0.24 18.32 -29.28
C ASN A 394 1.78 18.37 -29.17
N LEU A 395 2.35 17.61 -28.26
CA LEU A 395 3.80 17.47 -28.09
C LEU A 395 4.47 16.92 -29.35
N LYS A 396 3.92 15.86 -29.93
CA LYS A 396 4.42 15.28 -31.20
C LYS A 396 4.42 16.29 -32.33
N SER A 397 3.36 17.08 -32.43
CA SER A 397 3.21 18.10 -33.44
C SER A 397 4.21 19.23 -33.25
N GLU A 398 4.31 19.81 -32.03
CA GLU A 398 5.17 20.94 -31.74
C GLU A 398 6.65 20.63 -31.91
N LEU A 399 7.09 19.48 -31.45
CA LEU A 399 8.48 19.04 -31.51
C LEU A 399 8.84 18.31 -32.82
N GLY A 400 7.86 18.09 -33.70
CA GLY A 400 8.08 17.39 -34.96
C GLY A 400 8.49 15.93 -34.81
N LEU A 401 8.02 15.27 -33.75
CA LEU A 401 8.43 13.90 -33.42
C LEU A 401 7.99 12.87 -34.46
N GLY A 402 6.95 13.16 -35.25
CA GLY A 402 6.49 12.28 -36.34
C GLY A 402 7.52 12.03 -37.44
N GLY A 403 8.55 12.92 -37.58
CA GLY A 403 9.67 12.74 -38.51
C GLY A 403 10.88 11.99 -37.94
N LEU A 404 10.86 11.66 -36.64
CA LEU A 404 11.97 11.00 -35.95
C LEU A 404 11.80 9.47 -35.91
N LYS A 405 12.92 8.75 -35.78
CA LYS A 405 12.87 7.30 -35.55
C LYS A 405 12.28 7.04 -34.14
N ARG A 406 11.09 6.41 -34.13
CA ARG A 406 10.36 5.99 -32.93
C ARG A 406 10.63 4.52 -32.62
N GLU A 407 10.90 4.21 -31.37
CA GLU A 407 11.04 2.85 -30.87
C GLU A 407 10.14 2.66 -29.64
N LEU A 408 9.28 1.63 -29.64
CA LEU A 408 8.48 1.25 -28.51
C LEU A 408 9.33 0.40 -27.56
N LEU A 409 9.53 0.88 -26.33
CA LEU A 409 10.24 0.14 -25.31
C LEU A 409 9.32 -0.80 -24.53
N ASN A 410 8.17 -0.30 -24.12
CA ASN A 410 7.20 -1.05 -23.31
C ASN A 410 5.81 -0.41 -23.42
N THR A 411 4.77 -1.21 -23.16
CA THR A 411 3.42 -0.69 -22.91
C THR A 411 3.09 -0.82 -21.45
N LEU A 412 2.80 0.30 -20.79
CA LEU A 412 2.45 0.37 -19.38
C LEU A 412 0.94 0.29 -19.22
N TYR A 413 0.49 -0.43 -18.20
CA TYR A 413 -0.92 -0.58 -17.85
C TYR A 413 -1.23 0.27 -16.64
N MET A 414 -1.73 1.49 -16.88
CA MET A 414 -2.06 2.46 -15.85
C MET A 414 -3.47 2.22 -15.31
N PRO A 415 -3.69 2.20 -13.98
CA PRO A 415 -5.04 2.12 -13.44
C PRO A 415 -5.91 3.29 -13.94
N PHE A 416 -7.14 3.02 -14.41
CA PHE A 416 -8.09 4.06 -14.81
C PHE A 416 -8.24 5.15 -13.76
N LEU A 417 -8.37 4.75 -12.49
CA LEU A 417 -8.57 5.66 -11.38
C LEU A 417 -7.38 6.61 -11.14
N SER A 418 -6.19 6.31 -11.64
CA SER A 418 -5.06 7.25 -11.61
C SER A 418 -5.28 8.45 -12.54
N ARG A 419 -6.18 8.35 -13.51
CA ARG A 419 -6.54 9.43 -14.46
C ARG A 419 -7.64 10.35 -13.94
N THR A 420 -8.33 9.95 -12.88
CA THR A 420 -9.39 10.78 -12.26
C THR A 420 -8.82 11.90 -11.39
N ALA A 421 -7.56 11.82 -10.99
CA ALA A 421 -6.85 12.83 -10.23
C ALA A 421 -5.81 13.53 -11.14
N GLY A 422 -6.18 14.64 -11.76
CA GLY A 422 -5.25 15.46 -12.55
C GLY A 422 -4.27 16.21 -11.63
N GLN A 423 -2.99 16.22 -11.99
CA GLN A 423 -2.03 17.08 -11.31
C GLN A 423 -2.15 18.52 -11.85
N VAL A 424 -2.39 19.46 -10.96
CA VAL A 424 -2.52 20.88 -11.31
C VAL A 424 -1.41 21.67 -10.66
N MET A 425 -0.73 22.46 -11.46
CA MET A 425 0.28 23.43 -11.04
C MET A 425 -0.36 24.81 -11.03
N ILE A 426 -0.20 25.54 -9.94
CA ILE A 426 -0.68 26.91 -9.82
C ILE A 426 0.53 27.80 -9.70
N ARG A 427 0.67 28.77 -10.62
CA ARG A 427 1.85 29.64 -10.69
C ARG A 427 1.75 30.86 -9.80
N LYS A 428 0.55 31.26 -9.42
CA LYS A 428 0.31 32.44 -8.59
C LYS A 428 -0.50 32.07 -7.37
N GLU A 429 -0.24 32.73 -6.27
CA GLU A 429 -0.98 32.54 -5.03
C GLU A 429 -2.48 32.81 -5.21
N ILE A 430 -3.31 31.91 -4.66
CA ILE A 430 -4.75 31.99 -4.75
C ILE A 430 -5.29 32.46 -3.41
N PRO A 431 -6.11 33.53 -3.38
CA PRO A 431 -6.83 33.96 -2.19
C PRO A 431 -7.74 32.86 -1.63
N ASP A 432 -7.89 32.81 -0.32
CA ASP A 432 -8.63 31.75 0.38
C ASP A 432 -10.10 31.66 -0.08
N ASP A 433 -10.73 32.79 -0.37
CA ASP A 433 -12.11 32.86 -0.88
C ASP A 433 -12.26 32.25 -2.28
N ARG A 434 -11.18 32.13 -3.07
CA ARG A 434 -11.20 31.57 -4.43
C ARG A 434 -10.71 30.11 -4.48
N ARG A 435 -10.03 29.61 -3.44
CA ARG A 435 -9.46 28.24 -3.40
C ARG A 435 -10.54 27.17 -3.52
N LEU A 436 -11.65 27.30 -2.79
CA LEU A 436 -12.73 26.32 -2.82
C LEU A 436 -13.39 26.25 -4.20
N ALA A 437 -13.67 27.42 -4.81
CA ALA A 437 -14.26 27.49 -6.14
C ALA A 437 -13.34 26.89 -7.22
N LEU A 438 -12.03 27.11 -7.12
CA LEU A 438 -11.06 26.48 -8.04
C LEU A 438 -11.01 24.96 -7.83
N SER A 439 -11.00 24.50 -6.57
CA SER A 439 -11.01 23.07 -6.24
C SER A 439 -12.24 22.37 -6.82
N ASP A 440 -13.42 22.96 -6.69
CA ASP A 440 -14.65 22.41 -7.27
C ASP A 440 -14.63 22.42 -8.80
N ALA A 441 -14.11 23.47 -9.42
CA ALA A 441 -13.99 23.52 -10.87
C ALA A 441 -13.03 22.44 -11.40
N LEU A 442 -11.88 22.23 -10.74
CA LEU A 442 -10.92 21.20 -11.07
C LEU A 442 -11.50 19.79 -10.88
N LYS A 443 -12.22 19.57 -9.78
CA LYS A 443 -12.93 18.31 -9.51
C LYS A 443 -13.90 17.98 -10.66
N ASN A 444 -14.75 18.91 -11.04
CA ASN A 444 -15.72 18.71 -12.12
C ASN A 444 -15.06 18.46 -13.48
N MET A 445 -14.00 19.19 -13.80
CA MET A 445 -13.24 18.98 -15.04
C MET A 445 -12.63 17.58 -15.09
N ASN A 446 -11.95 17.15 -14.03
CA ASN A 446 -11.35 15.82 -13.96
C ASN A 446 -12.39 14.70 -14.03
N LEU A 447 -13.57 14.92 -13.41
CA LEU A 447 -14.68 13.99 -13.46
C LEU A 447 -15.22 13.86 -14.90
N ASP A 448 -15.45 14.97 -15.59
CA ASP A 448 -15.96 14.94 -16.96
C ASP A 448 -15.00 14.21 -17.91
N ASP A 449 -13.69 14.48 -17.80
CA ASP A 449 -12.67 13.77 -18.60
C ASP A 449 -12.65 12.27 -18.31
N ALA A 450 -12.75 11.89 -17.04
CA ALA A 450 -12.78 10.48 -16.66
C ALA A 450 -13.99 9.73 -17.23
N LEU A 451 -15.16 10.39 -17.30
CA LEU A 451 -16.37 9.78 -17.85
C LEU A 451 -16.29 9.50 -19.35
N ASP A 452 -15.39 10.12 -20.09
CA ASP A 452 -15.21 9.95 -21.53
C ASP A 452 -14.09 8.96 -21.91
N ILE A 453 -13.33 8.44 -20.91
CA ILE A 453 -12.30 7.44 -21.15
C ILE A 453 -12.93 6.08 -21.51
N LYS A 454 -12.48 5.51 -22.64
CA LYS A 454 -12.92 4.18 -23.10
C LYS A 454 -12.20 3.07 -22.37
N LEU A 455 -12.93 2.04 -21.92
CA LEU A 455 -12.43 0.94 -21.10
C LEU A 455 -12.74 -0.41 -21.75
N GLU A 456 -11.77 -1.33 -21.71
CA GLU A 456 -11.92 -2.68 -22.24
C GLU A 456 -13.05 -3.46 -21.53
N CYS A 457 -13.19 -3.30 -20.20
CA CYS A 457 -14.28 -3.90 -19.41
C CYS A 457 -15.68 -3.40 -19.78
N LEU A 458 -15.78 -2.31 -20.55
CA LEU A 458 -17.00 -1.76 -21.13
C LEU A 458 -17.04 -1.96 -22.67
N SER A 459 -16.30 -2.92 -23.22
CA SER A 459 -16.21 -3.17 -24.66
C SER A 459 -15.79 -1.93 -25.46
N ASP A 460 -14.73 -1.27 -25.00
CA ASP A 460 -14.17 -0.03 -25.55
C ASP A 460 -15.15 1.16 -25.60
N ARG A 461 -16.12 1.18 -24.69
CA ARG A 461 -17.01 2.32 -24.45
C ARG A 461 -16.56 3.10 -23.23
N SER A 462 -16.93 4.37 -23.19
CA SER A 462 -16.79 5.20 -22.00
C SER A 462 -17.94 4.97 -21.01
N LEU A 463 -17.78 5.41 -19.76
CA LEU A 463 -18.86 5.39 -18.76
C LEU A 463 -20.10 6.12 -19.28
N ARG A 464 -19.93 7.25 -20.00
CA ARG A 464 -20.99 8.04 -20.58
C ARG A 464 -21.71 7.29 -21.70
N GLU A 465 -20.97 6.59 -22.57
CA GLU A 465 -21.53 5.79 -23.65
C GLU A 465 -22.23 4.52 -23.14
N ALA A 466 -21.77 3.92 -22.05
CA ALA A 466 -22.36 2.72 -21.43
C ALA A 466 -23.57 3.01 -20.54
N ALA A 467 -23.84 4.28 -20.22
CA ALA A 467 -24.88 4.69 -19.29
C ALA A 467 -26.27 4.16 -19.70
N GLY A 468 -27.00 3.60 -18.72
CA GLY A 468 -28.34 3.05 -18.91
C GLY A 468 -28.42 1.72 -19.68
N GLN A 469 -27.29 1.17 -20.12
CA GLN A 469 -27.26 -0.13 -20.83
C GLN A 469 -27.14 -1.28 -19.84
N ALA A 470 -28.11 -2.21 -19.87
CA ALA A 470 -28.22 -3.32 -18.91
C ALA A 470 -26.99 -4.26 -18.91
N GLU A 471 -26.34 -4.45 -20.06
CA GLU A 471 -25.16 -5.31 -20.21
C GLU A 471 -23.93 -4.77 -19.45
N PHE A 472 -23.83 -3.44 -19.25
CA PHE A 472 -22.72 -2.81 -18.54
C PHE A 472 -23.04 -2.46 -17.08
N ARG A 473 -24.21 -2.84 -16.57
CA ARG A 473 -24.66 -2.47 -15.23
C ARG A 473 -23.67 -2.93 -14.15
N ILE A 474 -23.25 -4.18 -14.14
CA ILE A 474 -22.30 -4.73 -13.16
C ILE A 474 -20.92 -4.08 -13.27
N PRO A 475 -20.24 -4.02 -14.43
CA PRO A 475 -18.95 -3.36 -14.51
C PRO A 475 -19.01 -1.86 -14.18
N MET A 476 -20.09 -1.15 -14.50
CA MET A 476 -20.25 0.26 -14.15
C MET A 476 -20.40 0.45 -12.64
N GLN A 477 -21.25 -0.34 -11.96
CA GLN A 477 -21.37 -0.34 -10.51
C GLN A 477 -20.01 -0.64 -9.84
N ALA A 478 -19.28 -1.62 -10.40
CA ALA A 478 -17.96 -2.01 -9.88
C ALA A 478 -16.91 -0.91 -10.06
N ILE A 479 -16.93 -0.16 -11.18
CA ILE A 479 -16.03 1.00 -11.39
C ILE A 479 -16.34 2.09 -10.37
N LEU A 480 -17.61 2.41 -10.13
CA LEU A 480 -18.01 3.41 -9.15
C LEU A 480 -17.62 2.99 -7.73
N LEU A 481 -17.84 1.72 -7.36
CA LEU A 481 -17.42 1.19 -6.06
C LEU A 481 -15.90 1.26 -5.89
N ALA A 482 -15.11 0.80 -6.88
CA ALA A 482 -13.66 0.88 -6.84
C ALA A 482 -13.18 2.35 -6.72
N TRP A 483 -13.86 3.28 -7.39
CA TRP A 483 -13.57 4.70 -7.26
C TRP A 483 -13.91 5.25 -5.88
N GLN A 484 -15.10 4.94 -5.36
CA GLN A 484 -15.56 5.36 -4.03
C GLN A 484 -14.69 4.79 -2.90
N SER A 485 -14.16 3.58 -3.08
CA SER A 485 -13.35 2.87 -2.09
C SER A 485 -11.95 3.45 -1.87
N ARG A 486 -11.47 4.32 -2.76
CA ARG A 486 -10.15 4.95 -2.68
C ARG A 486 -10.15 6.12 -1.70
N ASN A 487 -9.04 6.29 -1.02
CA ASN A 487 -8.85 7.35 -0.06
C ASN A 487 -7.42 7.94 -0.16
N PRO A 488 -7.21 9.26 -0.06
CA PRO A 488 -8.26 10.28 -0.01
C PRO A 488 -9.04 10.35 -1.32
N ASN A 489 -10.36 10.55 -1.23
CA ASN A 489 -11.22 10.70 -2.40
C ASN A 489 -11.64 12.17 -2.55
N PRO A 490 -11.41 12.79 -3.72
CA PRO A 490 -11.85 14.16 -3.96
C PRO A 490 -13.37 14.29 -4.10
N LEU A 491 -14.07 13.17 -4.36
CA LEU A 491 -15.52 13.12 -4.49
C LEU A 491 -16.16 12.76 -3.14
N SER A 492 -17.24 13.46 -2.81
CA SER A 492 -18.08 13.18 -1.64
C SER A 492 -19.18 12.16 -1.98
N ASP A 493 -19.89 11.66 -0.96
CA ASP A 493 -21.04 10.77 -1.17
C ASP A 493 -22.11 11.43 -2.05
N THR A 494 -22.36 12.74 -1.88
CA THR A 494 -23.31 13.48 -2.73
C THR A 494 -22.85 13.56 -4.18
N ASP A 495 -21.54 13.60 -4.44
CA ASP A 495 -20.98 13.52 -5.79
C ASP A 495 -21.21 12.13 -6.38
N PHE A 496 -21.01 11.05 -5.60
CA PHE A 496 -21.30 9.67 -6.03
C PHE A 496 -22.79 9.45 -6.27
N ASP A 497 -23.68 9.97 -5.42
CA ASP A 497 -25.12 9.96 -5.65
C ASP A 497 -25.52 10.64 -6.97
N ALA A 498 -24.89 11.78 -7.27
CA ALA A 498 -25.10 12.49 -8.53
C ALA A 498 -24.58 11.68 -9.72
N LEU A 499 -23.44 11.01 -9.58
CA LEU A 499 -22.88 10.13 -10.60
C LEU A 499 -23.77 8.92 -10.87
N HIS A 500 -24.26 8.24 -9.85
CA HIS A 500 -25.19 7.13 -9.97
C HIS A 500 -26.45 7.53 -10.77
N LYS A 501 -27.00 8.70 -10.46
CA LYS A 501 -28.16 9.26 -11.20
C LYS A 501 -27.80 9.62 -12.64
N ARG A 502 -26.65 10.27 -12.89
CA ARG A 502 -26.18 10.67 -14.22
C ARG A 502 -25.90 9.47 -15.12
N LEU A 503 -25.33 8.41 -14.57
CA LEU A 503 -24.99 7.18 -15.29
C LEU A 503 -26.15 6.16 -15.31
N GLN A 504 -27.26 6.46 -14.68
CA GLN A 504 -28.45 5.59 -14.56
C GLN A 504 -28.09 4.21 -13.96
N VAL A 505 -27.23 4.21 -12.97
CA VAL A 505 -26.76 3.04 -12.24
C VAL A 505 -27.23 3.13 -10.81
N SER A 506 -27.90 2.10 -10.30
CA SER A 506 -28.32 2.03 -8.89
C SER A 506 -27.23 1.43 -8.02
N GLU A 507 -27.01 2.00 -6.85
CA GLU A 507 -26.14 1.41 -5.84
C GLU A 507 -26.91 0.35 -5.04
N PRO A 508 -26.34 -0.83 -4.75
CA PRO A 508 -26.93 -1.79 -3.83
C PRO A 508 -27.08 -1.16 -2.42
N LYS A 509 -28.23 -1.42 -1.76
CA LYS A 509 -28.40 -1.11 -0.32
C LYS A 509 -28.75 -2.42 0.37
N LEU A 510 -27.95 -2.80 1.35
CA LEU A 510 -28.07 -4.06 2.08
C LEU A 510 -28.56 -3.81 3.50
N SER A 511 -29.52 -4.61 3.94
CA SER A 511 -30.06 -4.51 5.29
C SER A 511 -28.97 -4.79 6.33
N SER A 512 -28.92 -4.00 7.40
CA SER A 512 -28.02 -4.19 8.53
C SER A 512 -28.34 -5.43 9.39
N GLU A 513 -29.47 -6.11 9.14
CA GLU A 513 -29.79 -7.41 9.76
C GLU A 513 -28.92 -8.55 9.21
N LEU A 514 -28.30 -8.34 8.04
CA LEU A 514 -27.36 -9.29 7.43
C LEU A 514 -25.93 -8.94 7.90
N ASP A 515 -25.09 -9.95 7.98
CA ASP A 515 -23.65 -9.71 8.11
C ASP A 515 -23.09 -9.21 6.78
N VAL A 516 -23.20 -7.88 6.56
CA VAL A 516 -22.87 -7.26 5.27
C VAL A 516 -21.38 -7.41 4.97
N PHE A 517 -20.51 -7.38 5.98
CA PHE A 517 -19.07 -7.57 5.79
C PHE A 517 -18.74 -8.98 5.31
N ASP A 518 -19.41 -10.00 5.83
CA ASP A 518 -19.24 -11.38 5.37
C ASP A 518 -19.74 -11.61 3.93
N LEU A 519 -20.66 -10.75 3.47
CA LEU A 519 -21.20 -10.85 2.11
C LEU A 519 -20.37 -10.11 1.06
N VAL A 520 -19.83 -8.93 1.40
CA VAL A 520 -19.23 -8.00 0.42
C VAL A 520 -18.00 -7.27 0.96
N GLY A 521 -17.37 -7.77 2.03
CA GLY A 521 -16.12 -7.20 2.56
C GLY A 521 -16.15 -5.67 2.69
N GLY A 522 -15.11 -5.00 2.25
CA GLY A 522 -14.97 -3.53 2.32
C GLY A 522 -16.04 -2.72 1.57
N ALA A 523 -16.84 -3.32 0.71
CA ALA A 523 -18.00 -2.65 0.10
C ALA A 523 -19.14 -2.41 1.11
N ALA A 524 -19.16 -3.14 2.24
CA ALA A 524 -20.15 -2.98 3.30
C ALA A 524 -20.22 -1.54 3.83
N TYR A 525 -19.09 -0.80 3.84
CA TYR A 525 -19.07 0.60 4.25
C TYR A 525 -20.03 1.46 3.44
N TYR A 526 -20.16 1.23 2.14
CA TYR A 526 -20.95 2.05 1.21
C TYR A 526 -22.38 1.52 1.04
N TRP A 527 -22.58 0.23 1.21
CA TRP A 527 -23.84 -0.45 0.88
C TRP A 527 -24.75 -0.76 2.07
N THR A 528 -24.27 -0.59 3.31
CA THR A 528 -25.12 -0.73 4.49
C THR A 528 -26.25 0.32 4.48
N ASP A 529 -27.50 -0.14 4.62
CA ASP A 529 -28.65 0.75 4.75
C ASP A 529 -28.65 1.45 6.11
N LEU A 530 -28.23 2.71 6.11
CA LEU A 530 -28.17 3.53 7.32
C LEU A 530 -29.58 3.92 7.83
N THR A 531 -30.64 3.79 7.03
CA THR A 531 -31.99 4.26 7.39
C THR A 531 -32.54 3.45 8.57
N ASN A 532 -32.32 2.15 8.56
CA ASN A 532 -32.85 1.21 9.55
C ASN A 532 -31.77 0.60 10.47
N ILE A 533 -30.53 1.11 10.41
CA ILE A 533 -29.43 0.58 11.23
C ILE A 533 -29.70 0.82 12.73
N ASP A 534 -29.51 -0.18 13.55
CA ASP A 534 -29.60 -0.09 15.01
C ASP A 534 -28.39 0.66 15.61
N ALA A 535 -28.53 1.09 16.87
CA ALA A 535 -27.51 1.90 17.54
C ALA A 535 -26.17 1.18 17.70
N GLN A 536 -26.18 -0.14 17.98
CA GLN A 536 -24.96 -0.92 18.16
C GLN A 536 -24.21 -1.08 16.83
N SER A 537 -24.90 -1.46 15.78
CA SER A 537 -24.33 -1.59 14.44
C SER A 537 -23.83 -0.27 13.89
N LEU A 538 -24.56 0.85 14.15
CA LEU A 538 -24.12 2.16 13.73
C LEU A 538 -22.82 2.59 14.40
N ILE A 539 -22.65 2.40 15.70
CA ILE A 539 -21.42 2.78 16.40
C ILE A 539 -20.23 1.94 15.93
N GLN A 540 -20.43 0.64 15.68
CA GLN A 540 -19.40 -0.23 15.11
C GLN A 540 -18.98 0.24 13.72
N LEU A 541 -19.94 0.58 12.86
CA LEU A 541 -19.64 1.11 11.51
C LEU A 541 -18.91 2.45 11.57
N MET A 542 -19.31 3.36 12.46
CA MET A 542 -18.64 4.65 12.69
C MET A 542 -17.18 4.45 13.14
N GLN A 543 -16.93 3.57 14.10
CA GLN A 543 -15.59 3.28 14.62
C GLN A 543 -14.71 2.60 13.58
N SER A 544 -15.25 1.62 12.87
CA SER A 544 -14.58 0.91 11.79
C SER A 544 -14.23 1.85 10.64
N SER A 545 -15.16 2.74 10.25
CA SER A 545 -14.92 3.75 9.21
C SER A 545 -13.82 4.73 9.61
N LEU A 546 -13.76 5.16 10.88
CA LEU A 546 -12.67 6.01 11.38
C LEU A 546 -11.32 5.30 11.34
N THR A 547 -11.26 4.06 11.81
CA THR A 547 -10.02 3.26 11.84
C THR A 547 -9.46 3.07 10.44
N ARG A 548 -10.32 2.84 9.46
CA ARG A 548 -9.95 2.60 8.06
C ARG A 548 -9.92 3.88 7.21
N GLY A 549 -10.27 5.03 7.77
CA GLY A 549 -10.24 6.31 7.06
C GLY A 549 -11.24 6.40 5.90
N VAL A 550 -12.45 5.82 6.03
CA VAL A 550 -13.49 5.81 4.98
C VAL A 550 -14.20 7.17 4.94
N SER A 551 -13.47 8.19 4.47
CA SER A 551 -13.86 9.60 4.58
C SER A 551 -15.15 9.98 3.83
N THR A 552 -15.47 9.29 2.74
CA THR A 552 -16.68 9.51 1.94
C THR A 552 -17.95 9.24 2.75
N MET A 553 -17.90 8.31 3.70
CA MET A 553 -19.06 7.95 4.54
C MET A 553 -19.30 8.87 5.74
N TYR A 554 -18.33 9.71 6.11
CA TYR A 554 -18.43 10.52 7.33
C TYR A 554 -19.66 11.44 7.38
N PRO A 555 -20.04 12.16 6.31
CA PRO A 555 -21.25 13.00 6.33
C PRO A 555 -22.52 12.20 6.63
N ALA A 556 -22.73 11.07 5.94
CA ALA A 556 -23.91 10.22 6.11
C ALA A 556 -23.97 9.60 7.52
N LEU A 557 -22.83 9.14 8.04
CA LEU A 557 -22.72 8.58 9.39
C LEU A 557 -22.99 9.64 10.46
N ILE A 558 -22.51 10.87 10.28
CA ILE A 558 -22.76 12.00 11.20
C ILE A 558 -24.26 12.34 11.21
N GLU A 559 -24.88 12.48 10.05
CA GLU A 559 -26.31 12.76 9.92
C GLU A 559 -27.16 11.70 10.62
N ARG A 560 -26.86 10.41 10.34
CA ARG A 560 -27.57 9.31 10.98
C ARG A 560 -27.36 9.29 12.48
N ALA A 561 -26.13 9.46 12.98
CA ALA A 561 -25.80 9.47 14.40
C ALA A 561 -26.51 10.59 15.17
N GLN A 562 -26.77 11.72 14.54
CA GLN A 562 -27.52 12.86 15.11
C GLN A 562 -29.03 12.61 15.12
N SER A 563 -29.54 11.75 14.24
CA SER A 563 -31.00 11.51 14.09
C SER A 563 -31.56 10.45 15.03
N ILE A 564 -30.68 9.58 15.63
CA ILE A 564 -31.13 8.48 16.50
C ILE A 564 -31.04 8.87 17.98
N GLN A 565 -31.89 8.20 18.80
CA GLN A 565 -31.80 8.28 20.24
C GLN A 565 -30.84 7.16 20.75
N TRP A 566 -29.70 7.57 21.29
CA TRP A 566 -28.70 6.63 21.79
C TRP A 566 -29.10 6.00 23.13
N PRO A 567 -28.94 4.67 23.30
CA PRO A 567 -28.98 4.02 24.59
C PRO A 567 -27.96 4.61 25.57
N GLU A 568 -28.27 4.66 26.87
CA GLU A 568 -27.40 5.31 27.88
C GLU A 568 -26.00 4.67 27.97
N ASP A 569 -25.90 3.37 27.78
CA ASP A 569 -24.63 2.60 27.77
C ASP A 569 -23.75 2.91 26.54
N LEU A 570 -24.33 3.27 25.41
CA LEU A 570 -23.62 3.60 24.17
C LEU A 570 -23.38 5.11 23.99
N LYS A 571 -24.11 5.95 24.70
CA LYS A 571 -24.13 7.40 24.50
C LYS A 571 -22.73 8.04 24.57
N GLY A 572 -21.94 7.66 25.57
CA GLY A 572 -20.57 8.20 25.71
C GLY A 572 -19.67 7.84 24.53
N SER A 573 -19.69 6.56 24.11
CA SER A 573 -18.92 6.07 22.97
C SER A 573 -19.39 6.71 21.65
N ALA A 574 -20.70 6.89 21.50
CA ALA A 574 -21.27 7.56 20.33
C ALA A 574 -20.85 9.02 20.23
N GLU A 575 -20.89 9.78 21.34
CA GLU A 575 -20.44 11.18 21.39
C GLU A 575 -18.94 11.28 21.04
N TYR A 576 -18.11 10.42 21.62
CA TYR A 576 -16.67 10.38 21.33
C TYR A 576 -16.40 10.13 19.85
N THR A 577 -17.05 9.11 19.27
CA THR A 577 -16.88 8.74 17.87
C THR A 577 -17.42 9.83 16.94
N LEU A 578 -18.57 10.43 17.27
CA LEU A 578 -19.17 11.53 16.50
C LEU A 578 -18.27 12.76 16.46
N TYR A 579 -17.65 13.15 17.59
CA TYR A 579 -16.69 14.27 17.58
C TYR A 579 -15.47 13.96 16.71
N ASN A 580 -14.94 12.73 16.74
CA ASN A 580 -13.84 12.33 15.86
C ASN A 580 -14.22 12.43 14.38
N LEU A 581 -15.39 11.92 13.98
CA LEU A 581 -15.88 12.05 12.60
C LEU A 581 -16.00 13.52 12.18
N ARG A 582 -16.55 14.38 13.05
CA ARG A 582 -16.70 15.81 12.77
C ARG A 582 -15.35 16.52 12.61
N VAL A 583 -14.34 16.16 13.39
CA VAL A 583 -12.96 16.68 13.22
C VAL A 583 -12.46 16.40 11.82
N ARG A 584 -12.67 15.16 11.33
CA ARG A 584 -12.16 14.72 10.02
C ARG A 584 -12.75 15.44 8.81
N ILE A 585 -13.94 15.99 8.92
CA ILE A 585 -14.61 16.75 7.85
C ILE A 585 -14.62 18.27 8.08
N CYS A 586 -14.09 18.72 9.22
CA CYS A 586 -14.13 20.14 9.59
C CYS A 586 -13.13 20.94 8.77
N THR A 587 -13.59 21.94 8.03
CA THR A 587 -12.76 22.83 7.21
C THR A 587 -12.33 24.11 7.94
N ASP A 588 -13.01 24.46 9.05
CA ASP A 588 -12.62 25.61 9.90
C ASP A 588 -11.65 25.17 11.00
N PRO A 589 -10.38 25.62 10.98
CA PRO A 589 -9.39 25.22 11.98
C PRO A 589 -9.78 25.61 13.43
N ASN A 590 -10.53 26.68 13.62
CA ASN A 590 -10.97 27.10 14.97
C ASN A 590 -12.09 26.20 15.50
N GLU A 591 -12.97 25.73 14.64
CA GLU A 591 -14.00 24.76 15.01
C GLU A 591 -13.37 23.37 15.24
N ALA A 592 -12.41 22.96 14.40
CA ALA A 592 -11.67 21.72 14.58
C ALA A 592 -10.94 21.67 15.93
N GLU A 593 -10.33 22.77 16.37
CA GLU A 593 -9.69 22.89 17.69
C GLU A 593 -10.67 22.64 18.84
N LYS A 594 -11.87 23.21 18.76
CA LYS A 594 -12.94 23.00 19.77
C LYS A 594 -13.45 21.56 19.78
N LEU A 595 -13.58 20.95 18.60
CA LEU A 595 -13.97 19.54 18.47
C LEU A 595 -12.91 18.61 19.06
N LEU A 596 -11.62 18.84 18.79
CA LEU A 596 -10.52 18.09 19.40
C LEU A 596 -10.50 18.19 20.92
N ALA A 597 -10.79 19.38 21.48
CA ALA A 597 -10.94 19.53 22.92
C ALA A 597 -12.05 18.63 23.49
N ARG A 598 -13.18 18.49 22.78
CA ARG A 598 -14.28 17.59 23.18
C ARG A 598 -13.90 16.11 23.01
N VAL A 599 -13.16 15.74 21.96
CA VAL A 599 -12.61 14.38 21.78
C VAL A 599 -11.75 13.99 22.98
N ILE A 600 -10.83 14.88 23.40
CA ILE A 600 -9.96 14.63 24.54
C ILE A 600 -10.77 14.49 25.86
N GLU A 601 -11.76 15.36 26.09
CA GLU A 601 -12.60 15.29 27.28
C GLU A 601 -13.43 14.02 27.34
N SER A 602 -14.13 13.65 26.23
CA SER A 602 -14.96 12.45 26.16
C SER A 602 -14.12 11.17 26.20
N GLY A 603 -12.96 11.14 25.55
CA GLY A 603 -12.04 10.00 25.61
C GLY A 603 -11.52 9.74 27.03
N LYS A 604 -11.15 10.79 27.78
CA LYS A 604 -10.76 10.67 29.19
C LYS A 604 -11.89 10.09 30.07
N LYS A 605 -13.13 10.50 29.86
CA LYS A 605 -14.31 9.94 30.58
C LYS A 605 -14.50 8.46 30.32
N LEU A 606 -14.12 7.99 29.14
CA LEU A 606 -14.22 6.59 28.72
C LEU A 606 -12.95 5.77 29.01
N ASN A 607 -11.93 6.37 29.63
CA ASN A 607 -10.60 5.78 29.85
C ASN A 607 -9.92 5.30 28.57
N LEU A 608 -10.14 6.02 27.44
CA LEU A 608 -9.48 5.76 26.16
C LEU A 608 -8.16 6.52 26.06
N SER A 609 -7.22 6.01 25.26
CA SER A 609 -6.03 6.75 24.86
C SER A 609 -6.45 7.99 24.08
N VAL A 610 -5.98 9.15 24.48
CA VAL A 610 -6.26 10.45 23.85
C VAL A 610 -5.01 11.10 23.26
N GLY A 611 -3.88 10.38 23.26
CA GLY A 611 -2.58 10.91 22.82
C GLY A 611 -2.61 11.44 21.39
N GLY A 612 -3.27 10.73 20.47
CA GLY A 612 -3.43 11.19 19.08
C GLY A 612 -4.15 12.53 18.98
N ALA A 613 -5.30 12.67 19.65
CA ALA A 613 -6.07 13.92 19.65
C ALA A 613 -5.32 15.08 20.32
N ILE A 614 -4.50 14.78 21.33
CA ILE A 614 -3.63 15.78 21.97
C ILE A 614 -2.58 16.29 20.97
N VAL A 615 -1.93 15.40 20.24
CA VAL A 615 -0.94 15.77 19.22
C VAL A 615 -1.59 16.61 18.12
N GLU A 616 -2.70 16.15 17.56
CA GLU A 616 -3.43 16.89 16.53
C GLU A 616 -3.85 18.29 16.99
N ARG A 617 -4.37 18.42 18.22
CA ARG A 617 -4.71 19.73 18.78
C ARG A 617 -3.51 20.63 18.98
N PHE A 618 -2.39 20.07 19.43
CA PHE A 618 -1.13 20.81 19.59
C PHE A 618 -0.64 21.37 18.25
N GLU A 619 -0.59 20.55 17.22
CA GLU A 619 -0.18 20.96 15.87
C GLU A 619 -1.13 22.02 15.29
N LEU A 620 -2.44 21.84 15.49
CA LEU A 620 -3.46 22.80 15.05
C LEU A 620 -3.30 24.17 15.76
N LEU A 621 -3.02 24.19 17.07
CA LEU A 621 -2.75 25.42 17.80
C LEU A 621 -1.51 26.14 17.27
N GLN A 622 -0.46 25.40 16.89
CA GLN A 622 0.72 25.97 16.24
C GLN A 622 0.37 26.56 14.87
N TYR A 623 -0.40 25.85 14.06
CA TYR A 623 -0.88 26.31 12.75
C TYR A 623 -1.70 27.62 12.87
N LEU A 624 -2.52 27.75 13.91
CA LEU A 624 -3.29 28.96 14.23
C LEU A 624 -2.45 30.11 14.78
N GLY A 625 -1.12 29.96 14.87
CA GLY A 625 -0.23 30.98 15.42
C GLY A 625 -0.27 31.11 16.96
N ARG A 626 -0.98 30.20 17.67
CA ARG A 626 -1.17 30.18 19.14
C ARG A 626 -0.07 29.37 19.83
N ALA A 627 1.21 29.57 19.46
CA ALA A 627 2.34 28.76 19.91
C ALA A 627 2.55 28.75 21.43
N ALA A 628 2.28 29.87 22.13
CA ALA A 628 2.40 29.92 23.58
C ALA A 628 1.36 29.03 24.28
N GLU A 629 0.13 29.03 23.79
CA GLU A 629 -0.95 28.19 24.28
C GLU A 629 -0.71 26.70 23.94
N ALA A 630 -0.23 26.39 22.73
CA ALA A 630 0.17 25.07 22.34
C ALA A 630 1.18 24.45 23.30
N ARG A 631 2.21 25.22 23.69
CA ARG A 631 3.23 24.77 24.65
C ARG A 631 2.63 24.46 26.02
N VAL A 632 1.85 25.36 26.59
CA VAL A 632 1.19 25.16 27.89
C VAL A 632 0.26 23.95 27.86
N PHE A 633 -0.50 23.80 26.77
CA PHE A 633 -1.39 22.65 26.56
C PHE A 633 -0.61 21.33 26.50
N MET A 634 0.50 21.26 25.75
CA MET A 634 1.32 20.05 25.64
C MET A 634 1.96 19.70 26.99
N GLU A 635 2.53 20.68 27.72
CA GLU A 635 3.14 20.46 29.03
C GLU A 635 2.13 19.90 30.05
N SER A 636 0.89 20.44 30.10
CA SER A 636 -0.17 19.91 30.97
C SER A 636 -0.61 18.51 30.55
N SER A 637 -0.79 18.29 29.26
CA SER A 637 -1.20 16.99 28.72
C SER A 637 -0.20 15.87 29.01
N LEU A 638 1.09 16.17 28.95
CA LEU A 638 2.17 15.24 29.31
C LEU A 638 2.16 14.85 30.78
N ARG A 639 1.89 15.81 31.67
CA ARG A 639 1.79 15.52 33.11
C ARG A 639 0.61 14.61 33.44
N GLU A 640 -0.51 14.76 32.72
CA GLU A 640 -1.71 13.99 32.93
C GLU A 640 -1.68 12.61 32.26
N ASN A 641 -0.94 12.44 31.15
CA ASN A 641 -0.96 11.23 30.31
C ASN A 641 0.45 10.65 30.11
N GLN A 642 1.23 10.53 31.19
CA GLN A 642 2.66 10.13 31.18
C GLN A 642 2.92 8.76 30.56
N SER A 643 1.95 7.86 30.56
CA SER A 643 2.07 6.50 30.03
C SER A 643 1.44 6.31 28.64
N ASP A 644 0.93 7.38 28.02
CA ASP A 644 0.30 7.26 26.69
C ASP A 644 1.37 7.00 25.61
N PRO A 645 1.32 5.84 24.93
CA PRO A 645 2.40 5.44 24.01
C PRO A 645 2.49 6.34 22.77
N THR A 646 1.39 6.97 22.37
CA THR A 646 1.38 7.87 21.20
C THR A 646 2.07 9.18 21.52
N LEU A 647 1.81 9.76 22.69
CA LEU A 647 2.51 10.94 23.15
C LEU A 647 4.00 10.70 23.34
N LEU A 648 4.38 9.56 23.91
CA LEU A 648 5.80 9.22 24.11
C LEU A 648 6.53 9.09 22.78
N ARG A 649 5.94 8.40 21.78
CA ARG A 649 6.53 8.28 20.44
C ARG A 649 6.66 9.63 19.75
N TYR A 650 5.65 10.49 19.84
CA TYR A 650 5.69 11.84 19.27
C TYR A 650 6.85 12.68 19.84
N ILE A 651 7.02 12.64 21.17
CA ILE A 651 8.12 13.37 21.81
C ILE A 651 9.48 12.82 21.40
N GLN A 652 9.63 11.49 21.34
CA GLN A 652 10.87 10.88 20.87
C GLN A 652 11.20 11.33 19.43
N ALA A 653 10.21 11.37 18.57
CA ALA A 653 10.38 11.85 17.19
C ALA A 653 10.81 13.32 17.14
N LEU A 654 10.18 14.19 17.94
CA LEU A 654 10.57 15.60 18.04
C LEU A 654 12.00 15.78 18.56
N MET A 655 12.40 14.99 19.56
CA MET A 655 13.76 15.04 20.10
C MET A 655 14.79 14.61 19.05
N GLN A 656 14.53 13.52 18.32
CA GLN A 656 15.40 13.04 17.24
C GLN A 656 15.52 14.08 16.10
N GLN A 657 14.41 14.70 15.73
CA GLN A 657 14.43 15.78 14.72
C GLN A 657 15.25 16.98 15.18
N GLN A 658 15.10 17.38 16.43
CA GLN A 658 15.86 18.49 17.01
C GLN A 658 17.37 18.18 17.10
N GLU A 659 17.72 16.93 17.45
CA GLU A 659 19.12 16.48 17.43
C GLU A 659 19.68 16.47 16.00
N ALA A 660 18.92 15.99 15.01
CA ALA A 660 19.33 15.98 13.61
C ALA A 660 19.57 17.41 13.09
N LEU A 661 18.67 18.35 13.41
CA LEU A 661 18.83 19.78 13.06
C LEU A 661 20.06 20.40 13.76
N SER A 662 20.28 20.07 15.02
CA SER A 662 21.44 20.55 15.79
C SER A 662 22.76 20.03 15.21
N ARG A 663 22.80 18.74 14.80
CA ARG A 663 23.97 18.15 14.12
C ARG A 663 24.23 18.80 12.76
N ARG A 664 23.18 19.10 11.97
CA ARG A 664 23.31 19.83 10.70
C ARG A 664 23.83 21.25 10.90
N ALA A 665 23.29 21.98 11.89
CA ALA A 665 23.76 23.31 12.25
C ALA A 665 25.24 23.30 12.69
N ALA A 666 25.66 22.29 13.45
CA ALA A 666 27.05 22.11 13.86
C ALA A 666 27.99 21.79 12.69
N MET A 667 27.55 20.96 11.71
CA MET A 667 28.32 20.67 10.51
C MET A 667 28.40 21.88 9.57
N GLY A 668 27.31 22.66 9.43
CA GLY A 668 27.29 23.90 8.65
C GLY A 668 28.20 25.00 9.23
N ALA A 669 28.35 25.06 10.56
CA ALA A 669 29.24 26.01 11.22
C ALA A 669 30.73 25.68 11.05
N GLN A 670 31.10 24.44 10.76
CA GLN A 670 32.50 24.04 10.47
C GLN A 670 32.91 24.28 9.02
N GLY A 671 31.94 24.50 8.09
CA GLY A 671 32.19 24.70 6.66
C GLY A 671 32.31 26.16 6.19
N SER A 672 32.00 27.17 7.01
CA SER A 672 32.01 28.59 6.62
C SER A 672 33.07 29.43 7.33
N ALA A 673 34.35 29.10 7.07
CA ALA A 673 35.42 30.08 7.16
C ALA A 673 35.74 30.59 5.76
N GLY A 674 34.87 31.39 5.16
CA GLY A 674 35.12 32.01 3.86
C GLY A 674 33.85 32.47 3.15
N GLY A 675 33.50 33.77 3.29
CA GLY A 675 32.67 34.48 2.29
C GLY A 675 31.24 34.83 2.71
N ILE A 676 31.09 36.09 2.97
CA ILE A 676 29.92 36.94 3.28
C ILE A 676 28.84 36.90 2.17
N SER A 677 27.58 36.80 2.48
CA SER A 677 26.53 37.86 2.44
C SER A 677 25.12 37.31 2.32
N ASP A 678 24.28 37.78 3.23
CA ASP A 678 22.86 38.13 3.17
C ASP A 678 21.84 37.25 2.39
N VAL A 679 20.79 36.79 3.02
CA VAL A 679 19.49 37.43 3.23
C VAL A 679 18.55 36.52 4.04
N ALA A 680 17.89 37.13 5.00
CA ALA A 680 16.84 36.52 5.81
C ALA A 680 15.51 36.40 5.06
N SER A 681 14.77 35.31 5.27
CA SER A 681 13.35 35.41 5.67
C SER A 681 12.76 34.01 5.89
N ALA A 682 12.08 33.89 7.00
CA ALA A 682 11.34 32.70 7.43
C ALA A 682 9.98 32.62 6.73
N GLY A 683 9.58 31.42 6.38
CA GLY A 683 8.20 31.13 5.96
C GLY A 683 7.84 29.70 6.32
N ALA A 684 6.93 29.54 7.23
CA ALA A 684 6.36 28.26 7.65
C ALA A 684 5.51 27.68 6.52
N GLY A 685 5.80 26.43 6.12
CA GLY A 685 5.03 25.70 5.13
C GLY A 685 4.23 24.58 5.76
N GLY A 686 2.92 24.65 5.67
CA GLY A 686 2.00 23.59 6.05
C GLY A 686 1.80 22.57 4.92
N ASN A 687 1.63 21.31 5.29
CA ASN A 687 1.19 20.22 4.42
C ASN A 687 -0.20 20.51 3.87
N SER A 688 -0.34 20.62 2.57
CA SER A 688 -1.63 20.65 1.89
C SER A 688 -1.68 19.59 0.79
N SER A 689 -2.78 18.88 0.80
CA SER A 689 -3.25 17.94 -0.20
C SER A 689 -3.01 18.39 -1.65
N GLY A 690 -2.25 17.64 -2.41
CA GLY A 690 -2.40 17.50 -3.87
C GLY A 690 -2.01 18.67 -4.77
N ILE A 691 -1.54 19.80 -4.24
CA ILE A 691 -1.11 20.96 -5.06
C ILE A 691 0.40 21.13 -4.91
N TRP A 692 1.11 20.86 -5.99
CA TRP A 692 2.55 21.08 -6.06
C TRP A 692 2.85 22.56 -6.41
N THR A 693 3.72 23.20 -5.62
CA THR A 693 4.24 24.55 -5.90
C THR A 693 5.75 24.51 -6.13
N PRO A 694 6.32 25.34 -7.05
CA PRO A 694 7.73 25.29 -7.43
C PRO A 694 8.74 25.57 -6.29
N ASP A 695 8.31 26.16 -5.17
CA ASP A 695 9.18 26.58 -4.06
C ASP A 695 9.24 25.59 -2.89
N SER A 696 8.67 24.39 -3.00
CA SER A 696 8.77 23.37 -1.96
C SER A 696 10.02 22.47 -2.06
N GLY A 697 11.06 22.97 -2.72
CA GLY A 697 12.34 22.28 -2.84
C GLY A 697 13.28 22.62 -1.69
N ASP A 698 13.14 22.02 -0.52
CA ASP A 698 14.22 21.74 0.44
C ASP A 698 13.67 20.88 1.60
N GLY A 699 13.18 19.67 1.25
CA GLY A 699 13.12 18.57 2.20
C GLY A 699 14.35 17.68 1.95
N PRO A 700 15.07 17.25 3.01
CA PRO A 700 16.15 16.30 2.80
C PRO A 700 15.55 15.01 2.27
N SER A 701 15.97 14.61 1.08
CA SER A 701 15.80 13.25 0.59
C SER A 701 16.34 12.31 1.65
N PRO A 702 15.59 11.29 2.10
CA PRO A 702 16.22 10.19 2.77
C PRO A 702 17.22 9.63 1.78
N GLU A 703 18.47 9.56 2.18
CA GLU A 703 19.48 8.84 1.42
C GLU A 703 18.91 7.45 1.14
N SER A 704 18.53 7.22 -0.12
CA SER A 704 18.16 5.92 -0.61
C SER A 704 19.43 5.08 -0.67
N SER A 705 19.85 4.51 0.46
CA SER A 705 20.58 3.27 0.41
C SER A 705 19.59 2.23 -0.10
N GLY A 706 19.64 1.97 -1.39
CA GLY A 706 18.85 0.94 -2.06
C GLY A 706 19.27 -0.45 -1.58
N GLY A 707 18.68 -0.86 -0.50
CA GLY A 707 18.67 -2.19 0.06
C GLY A 707 17.47 -2.21 1.00
N SER A 708 16.47 -3.03 0.73
CA SER A 708 15.41 -3.34 1.66
C SER A 708 16.06 -3.72 2.99
N LYS A 709 15.92 -2.86 4.01
CA LYS A 709 16.40 -3.20 5.37
C LYS A 709 15.56 -4.37 5.84
N LEU A 710 16.19 -5.53 6.01
CA LEU A 710 15.60 -6.68 6.68
C LEU A 710 15.13 -6.27 8.07
N TRP A 711 13.87 -6.55 8.40
CA TRP A 711 13.38 -6.46 9.75
C TRP A 711 13.96 -7.63 10.56
N ILE A 712 14.75 -7.34 11.59
CA ILE A 712 15.33 -8.30 12.52
C ILE A 712 14.89 -7.83 13.91
N PRO A 713 14.13 -8.62 14.70
CA PRO A 713 13.79 -8.26 16.06
C PRO A 713 15.05 -8.26 16.94
N ASP A 714 15.11 -7.31 17.87
CA ASP A 714 16.19 -7.18 18.87
C ASP A 714 16.27 -8.39 19.80
#